data_33d16ce0c1479928611be5e145c85f91
#
_entry.id   33d16ce0c1479928611be5e145c85f91
#
_cell.length_a   1.000
_cell.length_b   1.000
_cell.length_c   1.000
_cell.angle_alpha   90.00
_cell.angle_beta   90.00
_cell.angle_gamma   90.00
#
_symmetry.space_group_name_H-M   'P 1'
#
loop_
_entity.id
_entity.type
_entity.pdbx_description
1 polymer ?
#
loop_
_entity_poly.entity_id
_entity_poly.type
_entity_poly.pdbx_seq_one_letter_code
_entity_poly.pdbx_strand_id
1 'polypeptide(L)'
;MLMKSWKLLVVGVAVWLASWSNPSASQRAQADGKNIRIEFNEVMHSRVVAKFGEREIVIGDFAPSESITVAGKEISDFALHDVKRGSVRDAMGTGQRVTLTGAAPSLRKIVAVTTYDEFPEMAVFEVQYTNTGDSNLSMDGWANQRTSISAGPCGGEATFWSYQSGSYEKRPDWVLPLKAGFNQENYLGMNDTDYGGGTPIVDVWRRDVGIAVGHLELSPKLVSLPVAMPDQEHATVAVYFKLKRELKPGETVKTFRTFATVHQGDYFQSLAEYRRAMIKQGVVFKPAPEDAFAPIWCAWGYGRTFTPAQVYNALPMVKKLGLRWVTLDDGWQTAEGDWFLNPQKFPGGDRDIKAMVDRIHAEGFKAQLWWAPLAVKPGTQLIKEHPEYLLLNADGSKQKISYWNAWYLCPAVPAVVEYHKALVNKAMRDWGFDGLKLDGQFMNGVPPCYNPAHHHASPEEAVEGLPQFFKAIYDTALSIKPDALVEFCPCGTAYSFFTMPYMNMSVASDPESSWQIRLKGKTLKALMGDSIAYFGDHVDMSDGGNDFASTVGVGGVVGTNFTWPVGSAKRPRNDLTPAKEKIWDKWIKIYNAKMLPKGTYLGTLYDIGFDRPEAHAILKNGNMYYAFYAPQWSGKLELRGLEKRAYRLTNYETGEALGTVRGPVATWTAQFEKHLLLEAKGE
;
A
#
# COMPACT_ATOMS: atom_id res chain seq x y z
N MET A 1 -1.90 -19.29 109.94
CA MET A 1 -1.87 -20.68 109.58
C MET A 1 -2.86 -20.90 108.47
N LEU A 2 -2.42 -21.49 107.34
CA LEU A 2 -3.13 -21.75 106.09
C LEU A 2 -3.34 -20.57 105.14
N MET A 3 -2.41 -20.47 104.25
CA MET A 3 -2.49 -19.71 102.99
C MET A 3 -3.32 -20.44 101.94
N LYS A 4 -4.29 -19.76 101.35
CA LYS A 4 -5.02 -20.24 100.13
C LYS A 4 -4.50 -19.47 98.96
N SER A 5 -3.90 -20.22 98.05
CA SER A 5 -3.39 -19.71 96.74
C SER A 5 -4.54 -19.54 95.76
N TRP A 6 -4.68 -18.36 95.16
CA TRP A 6 -5.56 -18.11 94.00
C TRP A 6 -4.78 -18.27 92.72
N LYS A 7 -5.24 -19.16 91.90
CA LYS A 7 -4.76 -19.27 90.51
C LYS A 7 -5.48 -18.26 89.62
N LEU A 8 -4.79 -17.31 89.08
CA LEU A 8 -5.33 -16.48 87.96
C LEU A 8 -5.33 -17.30 86.70
N LEU A 9 -6.51 -17.38 86.03
CA LEU A 9 -6.71 -17.90 84.70
C LEU A 9 -6.47 -16.72 83.74
N VAL A 10 -5.38 -16.75 82.95
CA VAL A 10 -5.12 -15.80 81.86
C VAL A 10 -5.75 -16.39 80.61
N VAL A 11 -6.85 -15.80 80.14
CA VAL A 11 -7.46 -16.09 78.82
C VAL A 11 -6.69 -15.30 77.81
N GLY A 12 -5.83 -15.99 77.02
CA GLY A 12 -5.13 -15.41 75.86
C GLY A 12 -6.08 -15.19 74.71
N VAL A 13 -6.40 -13.95 74.38
CA VAL A 13 -7.08 -13.58 73.15
C VAL A 13 -6.01 -13.59 72.03
N ALA A 14 -6.02 -14.63 71.17
CA ALA A 14 -5.23 -14.67 69.98
C ALA A 14 -5.84 -13.68 68.97
N VAL A 15 -5.25 -12.51 68.84
CA VAL A 15 -5.54 -11.57 67.76
C VAL A 15 -4.86 -12.12 66.49
N TRP A 16 -5.65 -12.68 65.59
CA TRP A 16 -5.24 -12.98 64.23
C TRP A 16 -5.02 -11.64 63.51
N LEU A 17 -3.80 -11.14 63.50
CA LEU A 17 -3.35 -10.16 62.52
C LEU A 17 -3.31 -10.87 61.16
N ALA A 18 -4.38 -10.71 60.39
CA ALA A 18 -4.33 -10.98 58.97
C ALA A 18 -3.28 -10.03 58.41
N SER A 19 -2.09 -10.55 58.10
CA SER A 19 -1.09 -9.87 57.32
C SER A 19 -1.72 -9.66 55.93
N TRP A 20 -2.23 -8.48 55.69
CA TRP A 20 -2.44 -7.99 54.35
C TRP A 20 -1.03 -7.87 53.76
N SER A 21 -0.58 -8.93 53.07
CA SER A 21 0.54 -8.83 52.16
C SER A 21 0.15 -7.78 51.13
N ASN A 22 0.77 -6.61 51.19
CA ASN A 22 0.80 -5.70 50.06
C ASN A 22 1.14 -6.52 48.84
N PRO A 23 0.30 -6.48 47.78
CA PRO A 23 0.71 -7.12 46.53
C PRO A 23 2.05 -6.46 46.13
N SER A 24 3.08 -7.28 46.16
CA SER A 24 4.40 -6.94 45.60
C SER A 24 4.22 -6.18 44.29
N ALA A 25 4.98 -5.11 44.08
CA ALA A 25 5.09 -4.21 42.98
C ALA A 25 4.23 -4.65 41.75
N SER A 26 3.14 -3.89 41.51
CA SER A 26 2.09 -4.22 40.54
C SER A 26 2.76 -4.86 39.30
N GLN A 27 2.44 -6.13 39.02
CA GLN A 27 2.75 -6.69 37.72
C GLN A 27 2.13 -5.73 36.72
N ARG A 28 2.95 -4.88 36.12
CA ARG A 28 2.50 -3.93 35.10
C ARG A 28 1.74 -4.74 34.07
N ALA A 29 0.52 -4.33 33.75
CA ALA A 29 -0.29 -5.00 32.75
C ALA A 29 0.44 -4.84 31.41
N GLN A 30 0.96 -5.94 30.87
CA GLN A 30 1.76 -5.90 29.64
C GLN A 30 1.51 -7.13 28.79
N ALA A 31 1.58 -6.95 27.47
CA ALA A 31 1.62 -8.01 26.47
C ALA A 31 3.04 -8.05 25.85
N ASP A 32 3.72 -9.18 26.05
CA ASP A 32 5.08 -9.38 25.60
C ASP A 32 5.10 -10.22 24.32
N GLY A 33 5.58 -9.63 23.22
CA GLY A 33 6.07 -10.33 22.04
C GLY A 33 7.59 -10.45 22.06
N LYS A 34 8.16 -11.07 21.04
CA LYS A 34 9.61 -11.25 20.96
C LYS A 34 10.33 -9.91 20.80
N ASN A 35 9.87 -9.09 19.84
CA ASN A 35 10.52 -7.82 19.49
C ASN A 35 9.65 -6.59 19.81
N ILE A 36 8.45 -6.78 20.36
CA ILE A 36 7.54 -5.72 20.78
C ILE A 36 6.96 -6.03 22.17
N ARG A 37 6.78 -5.02 23.00
CA ARG A 37 6.03 -5.08 24.24
C ARG A 37 5.04 -3.92 24.31
N ILE A 38 3.80 -4.21 24.68
CA ILE A 38 2.79 -3.19 24.96
C ILE A 38 2.57 -3.16 26.46
N GLU A 39 2.77 -2.01 27.06
CA GLU A 39 2.58 -1.78 28.51
C GLU A 39 1.38 -0.90 28.74
N PHE A 40 0.62 -1.17 29.84
CA PHE A 40 -0.54 -0.38 30.25
C PHE A 40 -0.37 0.11 31.69
N ASN A 41 -0.86 1.33 31.95
CA ASN A 41 -0.96 1.90 33.30
C ASN A 41 -2.33 1.65 33.92
N GLU A 42 -2.56 2.19 35.12
CA GLU A 42 -3.80 2.01 35.90
C GLU A 42 -5.06 2.62 35.30
N VAL A 43 -4.93 3.54 34.35
CA VAL A 43 -6.05 4.13 33.58
C VAL A 43 -6.15 3.58 32.17
N MET A 44 -5.49 2.46 31.90
CA MET A 44 -5.43 1.79 30.59
C MET A 44 -4.91 2.68 29.46
N HIS A 45 -4.01 3.61 29.74
CA HIS A 45 -3.16 4.21 28.72
C HIS A 45 -2.04 3.23 28.38
N SER A 46 -1.63 3.18 27.11
CA SER A 46 -0.59 2.26 26.70
C SER A 46 0.66 2.97 26.17
N ARG A 47 1.78 2.25 26.16
CA ARG A 47 2.98 2.62 25.44
C ARG A 47 3.59 1.42 24.76
N VAL A 48 4.36 1.67 23.71
CA VAL A 48 5.06 0.66 22.92
C VAL A 48 6.52 0.66 23.26
N VAL A 49 7.09 -0.54 23.45
CA VAL A 49 8.53 -0.76 23.65
C VAL A 49 9.01 -1.69 22.55
N ALA A 50 9.94 -1.23 21.72
CA ALA A 50 10.64 -2.04 20.74
C ALA A 50 11.82 -2.78 21.39
N LYS A 51 12.04 -4.05 21.03
CA LYS A 51 13.10 -4.91 21.56
C LYS A 51 13.93 -5.47 20.40
N PHE A 52 15.17 -5.02 20.27
CA PHE A 52 16.06 -5.47 19.20
C PHE A 52 17.35 -6.06 19.79
N GLY A 53 17.36 -7.39 19.92
CA GLY A 53 18.41 -8.09 20.67
C GLY A 53 18.35 -7.73 22.15
N GLU A 54 19.44 -7.20 22.70
CA GLU A 54 19.54 -6.75 24.10
C GLU A 54 19.05 -5.29 24.28
N ARG A 55 18.77 -4.57 23.19
CA ARG A 55 18.37 -3.16 23.23
C ARG A 55 16.86 -3.02 23.32
N GLU A 56 16.38 -2.33 24.34
CA GLU A 56 14.99 -1.88 24.46
C GLU A 56 14.89 -0.38 24.17
N ILE A 57 13.90 0.00 23.35
CA ILE A 57 13.61 1.38 22.99
C ILE A 57 12.17 1.67 23.35
N VAL A 58 11.95 2.54 24.31
CA VAL A 58 10.62 3.09 24.60
C VAL A 58 10.28 4.07 23.47
N ILE A 59 9.23 3.78 22.72
CA ILE A 59 8.83 4.59 21.55
C ILE A 59 8.35 5.97 22.00
N GLY A 60 7.54 6.01 23.06
CA GLY A 60 7.01 7.22 23.68
C GLY A 60 6.40 6.93 25.04
N ASP A 61 5.92 7.96 25.73
CA ASP A 61 5.30 7.84 27.02
C ASP A 61 3.92 7.18 26.97
N PHE A 62 3.36 6.83 28.12
CA PHE A 62 1.98 6.37 28.23
C PHE A 62 1.01 7.41 27.65
N ALA A 63 0.20 7.01 26.69
CA ALA A 63 -0.77 7.85 26.01
C ALA A 63 -2.16 7.18 25.98
N PRO A 64 -3.25 7.96 25.85
CA PRO A 64 -4.61 7.43 25.69
C PRO A 64 -4.77 6.80 24.30
N SER A 65 -4.15 5.64 24.10
CA SER A 65 -4.02 4.98 22.79
C SER A 65 -5.34 4.49 22.24
N GLU A 66 -6.23 3.98 23.12
CA GLU A 66 -7.56 3.49 22.76
C GLU A 66 -8.63 4.33 23.48
N SER A 67 -9.49 4.99 22.70
CA SER A 67 -10.56 5.85 23.21
C SER A 67 -11.85 5.71 22.42
N ILE A 68 -12.95 6.16 23.01
CA ILE A 68 -14.27 6.29 22.37
C ILE A 68 -14.75 7.73 22.50
N THR A 69 -15.38 8.26 21.46
CA THR A 69 -16.01 9.58 21.49
C THR A 69 -17.51 9.43 21.67
N VAL A 70 -18.06 10.04 22.72
CA VAL A 70 -19.48 10.01 23.07
C VAL A 70 -19.98 11.44 23.23
N ALA A 71 -21.01 11.84 22.50
CA ALA A 71 -21.58 13.18 22.50
C ALA A 71 -20.51 14.29 22.35
N GLY A 72 -19.56 14.11 21.41
CA GLY A 72 -18.46 15.02 21.13
C GLY A 72 -17.32 15.02 22.17
N LYS A 73 -17.44 14.23 23.25
CA LYS A 73 -16.40 14.12 24.28
C LYS A 73 -15.61 12.81 24.13
N GLU A 74 -14.29 12.92 24.07
CA GLU A 74 -13.42 11.75 24.13
C GLU A 74 -13.33 11.19 25.54
N ILE A 75 -13.45 9.85 25.67
CA ILE A 75 -13.31 9.08 26.90
C ILE A 75 -12.17 8.09 26.70
N SER A 76 -11.09 8.28 27.42
CA SER A 76 -9.85 7.51 27.31
C SER A 76 -9.44 6.85 28.62
N ASP A 77 -9.78 7.45 29.77
CA ASP A 77 -9.41 7.00 31.10
C ASP A 77 -10.39 5.93 31.60
N PHE A 78 -9.89 4.71 31.70
CA PHE A 78 -10.63 3.57 32.22
C PHE A 78 -9.87 2.92 33.37
N ALA A 79 -10.40 3.00 34.60
CA ALA A 79 -9.76 2.37 35.75
C ALA A 79 -9.58 0.87 35.50
N LEU A 80 -8.36 0.39 35.42
CA LEU A 80 -8.01 -1.02 35.20
C LEU A 80 -8.35 -1.86 36.44
N HIS A 81 -9.09 -2.96 36.26
CA HIS A 81 -9.44 -3.84 37.37
C HIS A 81 -9.28 -5.34 37.07
N ASP A 82 -9.09 -5.76 35.83
CA ASP A 82 -8.87 -7.19 35.55
C ASP A 82 -7.85 -7.35 34.41
N VAL A 83 -6.96 -8.33 34.57
CA VAL A 83 -5.96 -8.71 33.55
C VAL A 83 -5.93 -10.23 33.44
N LYS A 84 -6.33 -10.75 32.27
CA LYS A 84 -6.29 -12.17 31.95
C LYS A 84 -5.22 -12.47 30.92
N ARG A 85 -4.57 -13.61 31.06
CA ARG A 85 -3.55 -14.08 30.11
C ARG A 85 -3.97 -15.46 29.59
N GLY A 86 -3.66 -15.71 28.32
CA GLY A 86 -3.93 -17.00 27.68
C GLY A 86 -3.16 -17.16 26.39
N SER A 87 -3.04 -18.36 25.92
CA SER A 87 -2.53 -18.64 24.57
C SER A 87 -3.67 -18.59 23.55
N VAL A 88 -3.33 -18.25 22.31
CA VAL A 88 -4.25 -18.22 21.19
C VAL A 88 -3.66 -19.00 20.02
N ARG A 89 -4.54 -19.60 19.21
CA ARG A 89 -4.17 -20.19 17.93
C ARG A 89 -5.28 -19.89 16.91
N ASP A 90 -4.94 -19.15 15.89
CA ASP A 90 -5.85 -18.75 14.81
C ASP A 90 -5.14 -18.75 13.45
N ALA A 91 -5.73 -18.09 12.44
CA ALA A 91 -5.15 -18.01 11.09
C ALA A 91 -3.76 -17.34 11.07
N MET A 92 -3.47 -16.43 12.01
CA MET A 92 -2.15 -15.79 12.12
C MET A 92 -1.09 -16.66 12.81
N GLY A 93 -1.48 -17.80 13.38
CA GLY A 93 -0.56 -18.74 14.05
C GLY A 93 -0.82 -18.89 15.53
N THR A 94 0.23 -19.27 16.26
CA THR A 94 0.23 -19.39 17.72
C THR A 94 0.72 -18.11 18.36
N GLY A 95 0.16 -17.73 19.50
CA GLY A 95 0.56 -16.51 20.20
C GLY A 95 0.08 -16.46 21.66
N GLN A 96 0.41 -15.34 22.32
CA GLN A 96 -0.03 -15.03 23.67
C GLN A 96 -1.01 -13.86 23.62
N ARG A 97 -2.10 -13.96 24.39
CA ARG A 97 -3.13 -12.93 24.50
C ARG A 97 -3.22 -12.42 25.93
N VAL A 98 -3.19 -11.12 26.06
CA VAL A 98 -3.49 -10.43 27.32
C VAL A 98 -4.77 -9.64 27.14
N THR A 99 -5.76 -9.88 27.99
CA THR A 99 -7.05 -9.17 27.98
C THR A 99 -7.16 -8.32 29.23
N LEU A 100 -7.34 -7.03 29.04
CA LEU A 100 -7.49 -6.02 30.08
C LEU A 100 -8.93 -5.57 30.12
N THR A 101 -9.50 -5.41 31.32
CA THR A 101 -10.84 -4.85 31.53
C THR A 101 -10.75 -3.64 32.43
N GLY A 102 -11.34 -2.53 32.00
CA GLY A 102 -11.42 -1.30 32.79
C GLY A 102 -12.80 -0.64 32.65
N ALA A 103 -13.06 0.29 33.56
CA ALA A 103 -14.33 1.02 33.63
C ALA A 103 -14.13 2.52 33.71
N ALA A 104 -15.03 3.24 33.05
CA ALA A 104 -15.29 4.67 33.20
C ALA A 104 -16.80 4.85 33.54
N PRO A 105 -17.28 6.05 33.91
CA PRO A 105 -18.66 6.31 34.09
C PRO A 105 -19.51 5.87 32.89
N SER A 106 -20.48 4.96 33.13
CA SER A 106 -21.39 4.40 32.11
C SER A 106 -20.72 3.61 30.97
N LEU A 107 -19.42 3.31 31.06
CA LEU A 107 -18.68 2.57 30.02
C LEU A 107 -17.74 1.53 30.63
N ARG A 108 -17.68 0.36 29.99
CA ARG A 108 -16.65 -0.65 30.20
C ARG A 108 -15.82 -0.78 28.93
N LYS A 109 -14.49 -0.75 29.05
CA LYS A 109 -13.51 -1.02 27.98
C LYS A 109 -12.88 -2.39 28.19
N ILE A 110 -12.77 -3.16 27.11
CA ILE A 110 -11.97 -4.39 27.07
C ILE A 110 -10.96 -4.22 25.95
N VAL A 111 -9.69 -4.43 26.25
CA VAL A 111 -8.59 -4.46 25.27
C VAL A 111 -7.94 -5.82 25.31
N ALA A 112 -8.01 -6.56 24.21
CA ALA A 112 -7.25 -7.81 24.03
C ALA A 112 -6.07 -7.54 23.09
N VAL A 113 -4.86 -7.76 23.60
CA VAL A 113 -3.61 -7.65 22.83
C VAL A 113 -3.05 -9.04 22.60
N THR A 114 -2.82 -9.38 21.33
CA THR A 114 -2.23 -10.66 20.93
C THR A 114 -0.88 -10.43 20.27
N THR A 115 0.16 -11.13 20.73
CA THR A 115 1.47 -11.19 20.09
C THR A 115 1.67 -12.59 19.51
N TYR A 116 2.06 -12.69 18.25
CA TYR A 116 2.19 -13.96 17.54
C TYR A 116 3.65 -14.36 17.37
N ASP A 117 3.94 -15.67 17.46
CA ASP A 117 5.29 -16.20 17.29
C ASP A 117 5.85 -15.93 15.88
N GLU A 118 4.97 -15.97 14.86
CA GLU A 118 5.34 -15.74 13.45
C GLU A 118 5.49 -14.24 13.09
N PHE A 119 5.02 -13.35 13.96
CA PHE A 119 5.05 -11.88 13.77
C PHE A 119 5.67 -11.20 14.99
N PRO A 120 6.98 -11.42 15.21
CA PRO A 120 7.65 -11.03 16.45
C PRO A 120 7.66 -9.52 16.72
N GLU A 121 7.52 -8.69 15.67
CA GLU A 121 7.49 -7.23 15.74
C GLU A 121 6.08 -6.64 15.90
N MET A 122 5.01 -7.48 15.78
CA MET A 122 3.62 -7.02 15.69
C MET A 122 2.82 -7.38 16.93
N ALA A 123 2.03 -6.43 17.42
CA ALA A 123 0.96 -6.63 18.40
C ALA A 123 -0.40 -6.33 17.77
N VAL A 124 -1.36 -7.23 17.89
CA VAL A 124 -2.72 -7.12 17.34
C VAL A 124 -3.71 -6.82 18.43
N PHE A 125 -4.59 -5.85 18.20
CA PHE A 125 -5.56 -5.34 19.17
C PHE A 125 -6.99 -5.62 18.74
N GLU A 126 -7.79 -6.05 19.70
CA GLU A 126 -9.25 -6.14 19.62
C GLU A 126 -9.83 -5.34 20.79
N VAL A 127 -10.53 -4.23 20.50
CA VAL A 127 -11.05 -3.32 21.51
C VAL A 127 -12.57 -3.33 21.49
N GLN A 128 -13.19 -3.28 22.68
CA GLN A 128 -14.64 -3.29 22.84
C GLN A 128 -15.05 -2.26 23.88
N TYR A 129 -16.17 -1.58 23.62
CA TYR A 129 -16.81 -0.67 24.57
C TYR A 129 -18.25 -1.10 24.79
N THR A 130 -18.64 -1.24 26.04
CA THR A 130 -20.01 -1.61 26.46
C THR A 130 -20.63 -0.44 27.21
N ASN A 131 -21.85 -0.04 26.85
CA ASN A 131 -22.63 0.88 27.63
C ASN A 131 -23.13 0.16 28.91
N THR A 132 -22.63 0.56 30.07
CA THR A 132 -23.01 0.01 31.39
C THR A 132 -23.96 0.92 32.16
N GLY A 133 -24.34 2.06 31.58
CA GLY A 133 -25.33 2.99 32.14
C GLY A 133 -26.76 2.60 31.80
N ASP A 134 -27.72 3.40 32.30
CA ASP A 134 -29.15 3.19 32.14
C ASP A 134 -29.77 3.96 30.97
N SER A 135 -28.98 4.77 30.26
CA SER A 135 -29.41 5.60 29.12
C SER A 135 -28.60 5.31 27.87
N ASN A 136 -29.15 5.65 26.68
CA ASN A 136 -28.43 5.57 25.42
C ASN A 136 -27.25 6.52 25.44
N LEU A 137 -26.17 6.10 24.82
CA LEU A 137 -24.97 6.93 24.55
C LEU A 137 -24.86 7.21 23.05
N SER A 138 -24.77 8.50 22.68
CA SER A 138 -24.53 8.90 21.30
C SER A 138 -23.04 8.77 21.01
N MET A 139 -22.67 7.72 20.32
CA MET A 139 -21.29 7.44 19.91
C MET A 139 -20.98 8.17 18.61
N ASP A 140 -19.83 8.86 18.55
CA ASP A 140 -19.34 9.59 17.37
C ASP A 140 -18.15 8.89 16.69
N GLY A 141 -17.54 7.91 17.34
CA GLY A 141 -16.40 7.15 16.81
C GLY A 141 -15.45 6.62 17.88
N TRP A 142 -14.32 6.11 17.43
CA TRP A 142 -13.26 5.59 18.29
C TRP A 142 -11.87 5.87 17.69
N ALA A 143 -10.85 5.81 18.55
CA ALA A 143 -9.44 5.82 18.16
C ALA A 143 -8.74 4.60 18.77
N ASN A 144 -7.80 4.03 18.00
CA ASN A 144 -6.92 2.95 18.45
C ASN A 144 -5.47 3.26 18.07
N GLN A 145 -4.52 2.70 18.82
CA GLN A 145 -3.06 2.83 18.62
C GLN A 145 -2.58 4.27 18.40
N ARG A 146 -3.18 5.24 19.11
CA ARG A 146 -2.63 6.58 19.15
C ARG A 146 -1.29 6.53 19.89
N THR A 147 -0.21 6.67 19.13
CA THR A 147 1.15 6.56 19.64
C THR A 147 1.98 7.75 19.21
N SER A 148 2.77 8.27 20.15
CA SER A 148 3.77 9.29 19.88
C SER A 148 5.16 8.65 19.86
N ILE A 149 5.94 8.89 18.83
CA ILE A 149 7.36 8.53 18.75
C ILE A 149 8.20 9.77 19.04
N SER A 150 9.10 9.67 20.03
CA SER A 150 9.97 10.78 20.40
C SER A 150 11.26 10.78 19.59
N ALA A 151 11.95 11.94 19.55
CA ALA A 151 13.19 12.15 18.81
C ALA A 151 14.35 11.26 19.28
N GLY A 152 14.28 10.75 20.50
CA GLY A 152 15.34 9.93 21.11
C GLY A 152 16.52 10.74 21.65
N PRO A 153 17.48 10.06 22.28
CA PRO A 153 18.54 10.71 23.06
C PRO A 153 19.68 11.33 22.22
N CYS A 154 19.65 11.23 20.90
CA CYS A 154 20.75 11.66 20.03
C CYS A 154 20.70 13.14 19.68
N GLY A 155 20.56 14.04 20.66
CA GLY A 155 20.55 15.49 20.54
C GLY A 155 20.86 16.06 19.14
N GLY A 156 19.88 16.70 18.52
CA GLY A 156 19.89 17.26 17.18
C GLY A 156 18.46 17.43 16.70
N GLU A 157 18.23 18.10 15.59
CA GLU A 157 16.89 18.15 14.99
C GLU A 157 16.40 16.71 14.74
N ALA A 158 15.24 16.39 15.32
CA ALA A 158 14.61 15.09 15.13
C ALA A 158 14.28 14.92 13.66
N THR A 159 14.95 14.00 13.01
CA THR A 159 14.62 13.65 11.63
C THR A 159 13.72 12.44 11.64
N PHE A 160 12.43 12.67 11.41
CA PHE A 160 11.45 11.62 11.15
C PHE A 160 11.16 11.54 9.67
N TRP A 161 10.94 10.33 9.22
CA TRP A 161 10.35 10.02 7.92
C TRP A 161 9.02 9.31 8.13
N SER A 162 8.16 9.37 7.12
CA SER A 162 6.86 8.74 7.18
C SER A 162 6.45 8.12 5.85
N TYR A 163 5.66 7.05 5.95
CA TYR A 163 4.89 6.49 4.85
C TYR A 163 3.42 6.89 5.02
N GLN A 164 2.84 7.47 3.96
CA GLN A 164 1.47 7.94 3.90
C GLN A 164 0.61 6.95 3.09
N SER A 165 -0.55 6.57 3.62
CA SER A 165 -1.38 5.50 3.05
C SER A 165 -2.50 5.98 2.14
N GLY A 166 -3.07 7.15 2.40
CA GLY A 166 -4.19 7.74 1.66
C GLY A 166 -3.73 8.85 0.73
N SER A 167 -4.47 9.06 -0.36
CA SER A 167 -4.19 10.12 -1.29
C SER A 167 -5.41 10.99 -1.50
N TYR A 168 -5.29 12.26 -1.16
CA TYR A 168 -6.24 13.32 -1.49
C TYR A 168 -5.74 14.16 -2.65
N GLU A 169 -4.54 13.89 -3.12
CA GLU A 169 -3.85 14.69 -4.11
C GLU A 169 -3.47 13.81 -5.30
N LYS A 170 -3.42 14.43 -6.45
CA LYS A 170 -2.86 13.81 -7.63
C LYS A 170 -1.34 13.79 -7.53
N ARG A 171 -0.74 12.62 -7.72
CA ARG A 171 0.72 12.42 -7.75
C ARG A 171 1.44 12.78 -6.46
N PRO A 172 0.94 12.39 -5.28
CA PRO A 172 1.61 12.67 -4.02
C PRO A 172 2.89 11.84 -3.89
N ASP A 173 3.82 12.34 -3.09
CA ASP A 173 4.88 11.52 -2.54
C ASP A 173 4.31 10.68 -1.39
N TRP A 174 4.45 9.35 -1.47
CA TRP A 174 3.98 8.45 -0.41
C TRP A 174 4.94 8.36 0.76
N VAL A 175 6.19 8.74 0.55
CA VAL A 175 7.26 8.70 1.56
C VAL A 175 7.83 10.10 1.69
N LEU A 176 7.74 10.66 2.91
CA LEU A 176 8.03 12.07 3.19
C LEU A 176 8.89 12.22 4.45
N PRO A 177 9.87 13.13 4.45
CA PRO A 177 10.46 13.63 5.70
C PRO A 177 9.42 14.49 6.42
N LEU A 178 9.28 14.29 7.74
CA LEU A 178 8.39 15.10 8.56
C LEU A 178 9.06 16.39 9.01
N LYS A 179 8.24 17.42 9.21
CA LYS A 179 8.63 18.72 9.78
C LYS A 179 7.60 19.14 10.81
N ALA A 180 8.00 19.90 11.82
CA ALA A 180 7.08 20.45 12.80
C ALA A 180 5.92 21.21 12.12
N GLY A 181 4.71 20.94 12.57
CA GLY A 181 3.46 21.42 11.95
C GLY A 181 2.88 20.52 10.84
N PHE A 182 3.56 19.44 10.46
CA PHE A 182 2.99 18.45 9.52
C PHE A 182 1.77 17.77 10.14
N ASN A 183 0.70 17.64 9.35
CA ASN A 183 -0.51 16.91 9.73
C ASN A 183 -1.21 16.43 8.46
N GLN A 184 -1.37 15.11 8.33
CA GLN A 184 -2.09 14.48 7.22
C GLN A 184 -3.05 13.42 7.76
N GLU A 185 -4.32 13.51 7.40
CA GLU A 185 -5.38 12.64 7.92
C GLU A 185 -5.31 11.21 7.37
N ASN A 186 -4.83 11.01 6.15
CA ASN A 186 -4.81 9.71 5.47
C ASN A 186 -6.16 8.98 5.53
N TYR A 187 -7.24 9.66 5.19
CA TYR A 187 -8.57 9.07 5.14
C TYR A 187 -8.67 8.09 3.98
N LEU A 188 -9.08 6.84 4.24
CA LEU A 188 -9.16 5.78 3.24
C LEU A 188 -10.47 5.75 2.45
N GLY A 189 -11.41 6.62 2.78
CA GLY A 189 -12.59 6.88 1.97
C GLY A 189 -12.31 7.83 0.81
N MET A 190 -13.32 8.09 0.00
CA MET A 190 -13.26 9.06 -1.08
C MET A 190 -13.45 10.47 -0.53
N ASN A 191 -12.68 11.44 -1.03
CA ASN A 191 -12.82 12.85 -0.72
C ASN A 191 -13.65 13.61 -1.80
N ASP A 192 -13.77 14.92 -1.66
CA ASP A 192 -14.57 15.78 -2.56
C ASP A 192 -14.03 15.84 -4.00
N THR A 193 -12.79 15.42 -4.21
CA THR A 193 -12.13 15.42 -5.52
C THR A 193 -12.20 14.07 -6.23
N ASP A 194 -13.02 13.11 -5.72
CA ASP A 194 -13.13 11.73 -6.21
C ASP A 194 -11.81 10.90 -6.10
N TYR A 195 -10.84 11.39 -5.33
CA TYR A 195 -9.67 10.62 -4.94
C TYR A 195 -9.95 9.86 -3.65
N GLY A 196 -9.46 8.63 -3.56
CA GLY A 196 -9.72 7.82 -2.38
C GLY A 196 -8.95 6.52 -2.35
N GLY A 197 -9.23 5.76 -1.29
CA GLY A 197 -8.56 4.50 -1.02
C GLY A 197 -7.16 4.70 -0.44
N GLY A 198 -6.40 3.63 -0.42
CA GLY A 198 -5.04 3.58 0.12
C GLY A 198 -4.76 2.24 0.79
N THR A 199 -3.57 2.12 1.36
CA THR A 199 -3.19 0.96 2.17
C THR A 199 -3.57 1.20 3.62
N PRO A 200 -4.18 0.24 4.34
CA PRO A 200 -4.62 0.45 5.71
C PRO A 200 -3.47 0.38 6.74
N ILE A 201 -2.37 1.06 6.44
CA ILE A 201 -1.17 1.18 7.27
C ILE A 201 -0.50 2.54 7.02
N VAL A 202 0.00 3.17 8.08
CA VAL A 202 0.93 4.29 8.05
C VAL A 202 2.14 3.96 8.91
N ASP A 203 3.27 4.59 8.62
CA ASP A 203 4.52 4.35 9.29
C ASP A 203 5.26 5.67 9.57
N VAL A 204 5.91 5.74 10.74
CA VAL A 204 6.84 6.81 11.09
C VAL A 204 8.11 6.20 11.66
N TRP A 205 9.26 6.61 11.13
CA TRP A 205 10.54 6.09 11.61
C TRP A 205 11.60 7.19 11.75
N ARG A 206 12.53 6.92 12.63
CA ARG A 206 13.81 7.60 12.77
C ARG A 206 14.94 6.57 12.55
N ARG A 207 16.19 6.99 12.60
CA ARG A 207 17.34 6.15 12.23
C ARG A 207 17.38 4.77 12.92
N ASP A 208 16.94 4.66 14.15
CA ASP A 208 17.15 3.46 14.98
C ASP A 208 15.87 2.68 15.28
N VAL A 209 14.71 3.25 15.05
CA VAL A 209 13.41 2.61 15.27
C VAL A 209 12.30 3.27 14.46
N GLY A 210 11.35 2.46 14.01
CA GLY A 210 10.09 2.90 13.43
C GLY A 210 8.90 2.22 14.09
N ILE A 211 7.73 2.82 13.92
CA ILE A 211 6.44 2.29 14.33
C ILE A 211 5.41 2.50 13.24
N ALA A 212 4.72 1.43 12.88
CA ALA A 212 3.58 1.49 11.99
C ALA A 212 2.31 1.03 12.68
N VAL A 213 1.18 1.64 12.29
CA VAL A 213 -0.15 1.28 12.78
C VAL A 213 -1.14 1.16 11.63
N GLY A 214 -2.20 0.37 11.83
CA GLY A 214 -3.22 0.16 10.82
C GLY A 214 -4.26 -0.86 11.25
N HIS A 215 -5.01 -1.41 10.29
CA HIS A 215 -5.98 -2.46 10.56
C HIS A 215 -5.76 -3.72 9.73
N LEU A 216 -6.26 -4.85 10.23
CA LEU A 216 -6.14 -6.18 9.62
C LEU A 216 -7.50 -6.73 9.13
N GLU A 217 -8.49 -5.86 8.90
CA GLU A 217 -9.75 -6.27 8.26
C GLU A 217 -9.50 -6.69 6.81
N LEU A 218 -10.27 -7.66 6.33
CA LEU A 218 -10.13 -8.23 4.99
C LEU A 218 -10.92 -7.48 3.91
N SER A 219 -11.60 -6.40 4.29
CA SER A 219 -12.31 -5.50 3.39
C SER A 219 -11.93 -4.04 3.66
N PRO A 220 -12.07 -3.13 2.70
CA PRO A 220 -11.83 -1.71 2.90
C PRO A 220 -12.71 -1.17 4.04
N LYS A 221 -12.14 -0.30 4.89
CA LYS A 221 -12.85 0.40 5.95
C LYS A 221 -12.59 1.89 5.84
N LEU A 222 -13.62 2.69 6.15
CA LEU A 222 -13.56 4.15 6.07
C LEU A 222 -12.85 4.75 7.29
N VAL A 223 -11.61 4.33 7.53
CA VAL A 223 -10.76 4.81 8.62
C VAL A 223 -9.89 5.97 8.17
N SER A 224 -9.46 6.79 9.12
CA SER A 224 -8.35 7.73 8.97
C SER A 224 -7.13 7.19 9.70
N LEU A 225 -5.96 7.36 9.09
CA LEU A 225 -4.66 6.95 9.62
C LEU A 225 -3.75 8.19 9.76
N PRO A 226 -4.06 9.12 10.68
CA PRO A 226 -3.35 10.38 10.75
C PRO A 226 -1.88 10.17 11.07
N VAL A 227 -1.05 10.95 10.37
CA VAL A 227 0.37 11.16 10.66
C VAL A 227 0.56 12.64 10.94
N ALA A 228 1.12 12.98 12.09
CA ALA A 228 1.40 14.37 12.44
C ALA A 228 2.76 14.50 13.13
N MET A 229 3.35 15.70 13.01
CA MET A 229 4.51 16.13 13.76
C MET A 229 4.18 17.47 14.42
N PRO A 230 3.57 17.44 15.63
CA PRO A 230 3.05 18.65 16.26
C PRO A 230 4.16 19.62 16.71
N ASP A 231 5.34 19.11 17.00
CA ASP A 231 6.51 19.86 17.44
C ASP A 231 7.80 19.28 16.82
N GLN A 232 8.98 19.76 17.26
CA GLN A 232 10.28 19.29 16.75
C GLN A 232 10.74 17.96 17.35
N GLU A 233 10.08 17.45 18.39
CA GLU A 233 10.53 16.31 19.17
C GLU A 233 9.65 15.07 19.01
N HIS A 234 8.41 15.23 18.53
CA HIS A 234 7.44 14.17 18.50
C HIS A 234 6.76 14.04 17.15
N ALA A 235 6.61 12.80 16.68
CA ALA A 235 5.71 12.46 15.59
C ALA A 235 4.63 11.49 16.11
N THR A 236 3.43 11.54 15.56
CA THR A 236 2.28 10.75 16.02
C THR A 236 1.63 10.00 14.90
N VAL A 237 1.11 8.81 15.25
CA VAL A 237 0.28 7.97 14.38
C VAL A 237 -0.94 7.49 15.16
N ALA A 238 -2.04 7.17 14.46
CA ALA A 238 -3.23 6.59 15.06
C ALA A 238 -4.11 5.90 14.01
N VAL A 239 -5.12 5.17 14.47
CA VAL A 239 -6.24 4.67 13.67
C VAL A 239 -7.52 5.29 14.20
N TYR A 240 -8.22 6.09 13.37
CA TYR A 240 -9.50 6.70 13.73
C TYR A 240 -10.64 6.17 12.87
N PHE A 241 -11.79 5.99 13.49
CA PHE A 241 -13.02 5.66 12.79
C PHE A 241 -14.17 6.54 13.28
N LYS A 242 -14.79 7.27 12.37
CA LYS A 242 -15.98 8.10 12.64
C LYS A 242 -17.23 7.24 12.43
N LEU A 243 -18.07 7.13 13.46
CA LEU A 243 -19.31 6.36 13.41
C LEU A 243 -20.35 6.99 14.32
N LYS A 244 -21.37 7.62 13.76
CA LYS A 244 -22.52 8.10 14.54
C LYS A 244 -23.50 6.96 14.76
N ARG A 245 -23.62 6.54 16.04
CA ARG A 245 -24.48 5.45 16.44
C ARG A 245 -24.97 5.63 17.87
N GLU A 246 -26.26 5.32 18.12
CA GLU A 246 -26.78 5.17 19.46
C GLU A 246 -26.37 3.80 20.03
N LEU A 247 -25.74 3.81 21.19
CA LEU A 247 -25.34 2.62 21.95
C LEU A 247 -26.30 2.44 23.16
N LYS A 248 -27.19 1.49 23.06
CA LYS A 248 -28.20 1.22 24.09
C LYS A 248 -27.58 0.66 25.38
N PRO A 249 -28.26 0.75 26.55
CA PRO A 249 -27.85 0.06 27.77
C PRO A 249 -27.56 -1.43 27.52
N GLY A 250 -26.39 -1.90 27.98
CA GLY A 250 -25.90 -3.27 27.79
C GLY A 250 -25.31 -3.56 26.39
N GLU A 251 -25.48 -2.69 25.43
CA GLU A 251 -24.94 -2.89 24.06
C GLU A 251 -23.42 -2.72 24.03
N THR A 252 -22.78 -3.54 23.21
CA THR A 252 -21.31 -3.51 22.98
C THR A 252 -20.98 -3.17 21.54
N VAL A 253 -20.10 -2.21 21.33
CA VAL A 253 -19.43 -1.94 20.06
C VAL A 253 -18.02 -2.55 20.08
N LYS A 254 -17.65 -3.22 18.98
CA LYS A 254 -16.30 -3.71 18.74
C LYS A 254 -15.63 -2.81 17.69
N THR A 255 -14.40 -2.42 17.93
CA THR A 255 -13.59 -1.73 16.90
C THR A 255 -13.09 -2.74 15.88
N PHE A 256 -12.50 -2.27 14.78
CA PHE A 256 -11.77 -3.13 13.86
C PHE A 256 -10.56 -3.77 14.55
N ARG A 257 -10.10 -4.90 14.03
CA ARG A 257 -8.79 -5.46 14.40
C ARG A 257 -7.70 -4.54 13.91
N THR A 258 -6.99 -3.94 14.84
CA THR A 258 -5.91 -2.99 14.58
C THR A 258 -4.57 -3.58 15.02
N PHE A 259 -3.47 -3.00 14.61
CA PHE A 259 -2.15 -3.46 15.00
C PHE A 259 -1.18 -2.29 15.20
N ALA A 260 -0.14 -2.55 15.98
CA ALA A 260 1.10 -1.78 16.00
C ALA A 260 2.25 -2.72 15.67
N THR A 261 3.18 -2.29 14.85
CA THR A 261 4.41 -3.04 14.56
C THR A 261 5.61 -2.12 14.66
N VAL A 262 6.71 -2.64 15.20
CA VAL A 262 7.98 -1.92 15.36
C VAL A 262 9.02 -2.49 14.42
N HIS A 263 9.96 -1.66 13.96
CA HIS A 263 11.01 -2.12 13.05
C HIS A 263 12.31 -1.31 13.21
N GLN A 264 13.39 -1.87 12.69
CA GLN A 264 14.62 -1.14 12.37
C GLN A 264 14.64 -0.92 10.85
N GLY A 265 15.32 0.13 10.40
CA GLY A 265 15.29 0.51 9.00
C GLY A 265 14.04 1.32 8.63
N ASP A 266 13.67 1.32 7.35
CA ASP A 266 12.57 2.12 6.86
C ASP A 266 11.25 1.32 6.73
N TYR A 267 10.23 2.00 6.25
CA TYR A 267 8.86 1.52 6.05
C TYR A 267 8.72 0.20 5.24
N PHE A 268 9.73 -0.22 4.49
CA PHE A 268 9.67 -1.48 3.75
C PHE A 268 9.43 -2.67 4.69
N GLN A 269 10.03 -2.64 5.88
CA GLN A 269 9.86 -3.69 6.89
C GLN A 269 8.40 -3.84 7.31
N SER A 270 7.78 -2.74 7.74
CA SER A 270 6.40 -2.75 8.24
C SER A 270 5.39 -3.13 7.15
N LEU A 271 5.57 -2.63 5.91
CA LEU A 271 4.71 -3.00 4.79
C LEU A 271 4.84 -4.47 4.39
N ALA A 272 6.06 -5.00 4.37
CA ALA A 272 6.29 -6.43 4.09
C ALA A 272 5.71 -7.31 5.19
N GLU A 273 5.80 -6.90 6.45
CA GLU A 273 5.19 -7.59 7.60
C GLU A 273 3.66 -7.55 7.50
N TYR A 274 3.08 -6.40 7.20
CA TYR A 274 1.65 -6.25 6.94
C TYR A 274 1.17 -7.19 5.83
N ARG A 275 1.86 -7.24 4.68
CA ARG A 275 1.55 -8.20 3.61
C ARG A 275 1.57 -9.64 4.10
N ARG A 276 2.59 -10.04 4.87
CA ARG A 276 2.69 -11.40 5.44
C ARG A 276 1.49 -11.72 6.33
N ALA A 277 1.10 -10.78 7.20
CA ALA A 277 -0.06 -10.93 8.08
C ALA A 277 -1.36 -11.09 7.28
N MET A 278 -1.55 -10.33 6.22
CA MET A 278 -2.72 -10.42 5.35
C MET A 278 -2.75 -11.73 4.54
N ILE A 279 -1.61 -12.20 4.06
CA ILE A 279 -1.48 -13.50 3.39
C ILE A 279 -1.87 -14.64 4.34
N LYS A 280 -1.43 -14.60 5.60
CA LYS A 280 -1.85 -15.58 6.62
C LYS A 280 -3.36 -15.59 6.85
N GLN A 281 -4.03 -14.47 6.68
CA GLN A 281 -5.48 -14.35 6.78
C GLN A 281 -6.24 -14.69 5.48
N GLY A 282 -5.54 -15.15 4.45
CA GLY A 282 -6.15 -15.65 3.21
C GLY A 282 -6.09 -14.71 2.01
N VAL A 283 -5.39 -13.59 2.10
CA VAL A 283 -5.10 -12.77 0.90
C VAL A 283 -4.12 -13.51 0.00
N VAL A 284 -4.41 -13.60 -1.28
CA VAL A 284 -3.59 -14.34 -2.25
C VAL A 284 -3.18 -13.44 -3.40
N PHE A 285 -1.89 -13.28 -3.59
CA PHE A 285 -1.31 -12.65 -4.78
C PHE A 285 -0.94 -13.75 -5.79
N LYS A 286 -1.53 -13.73 -6.99
CA LYS A 286 -1.18 -14.64 -8.07
C LYS A 286 0.07 -14.12 -8.79
N PRO A 287 1.10 -14.96 -9.03
CA PRO A 287 2.29 -14.52 -9.75
C PRO A 287 1.94 -13.93 -11.12
N ALA A 288 2.70 -12.91 -11.52
CA ALA A 288 2.60 -12.33 -12.86
C ALA A 288 3.00 -13.36 -13.93
N PRO A 289 2.36 -13.36 -15.11
CA PRO A 289 2.78 -14.20 -16.22
C PRO A 289 4.17 -13.77 -16.73
N GLU A 290 4.87 -14.68 -17.41
CA GLU A 290 6.24 -14.44 -17.91
C GLU A 290 6.33 -13.18 -18.78
N ASP A 291 5.36 -12.97 -19.67
CA ASP A 291 5.31 -11.81 -20.56
C ASP A 291 5.02 -10.48 -19.83
N ALA A 292 4.54 -10.49 -18.57
CA ALA A 292 4.34 -9.27 -17.79
C ALA A 292 5.64 -8.50 -17.52
N PHE A 293 6.76 -9.19 -17.58
CA PHE A 293 8.08 -8.59 -17.39
C PHE A 293 8.71 -8.09 -18.70
N ALA A 294 8.02 -8.21 -19.81
CA ALA A 294 8.51 -7.72 -21.11
C ALA A 294 8.25 -6.22 -21.28
N PRO A 295 9.11 -5.48 -22.01
CA PRO A 295 8.96 -4.04 -22.15
C PRO A 295 7.75 -3.66 -23.02
N ILE A 296 7.17 -2.49 -22.70
CA ILE A 296 5.86 -2.03 -23.18
C ILE A 296 6.01 -0.83 -24.11
N TRP A 297 5.26 -0.82 -25.21
CA TRP A 297 4.96 0.39 -25.99
C TRP A 297 3.47 0.72 -25.88
N CYS A 298 3.14 1.99 -25.65
CA CYS A 298 1.78 2.47 -25.47
C CYS A 298 1.44 3.56 -26.50
N ALA A 299 0.30 3.45 -27.15
CA ALA A 299 -0.16 4.40 -28.16
C ALA A 299 -0.55 5.78 -27.59
N TRP A 300 -0.54 5.96 -26.25
CA TRP A 300 -0.88 7.23 -25.59
C TRP A 300 -0.04 8.43 -26.05
N GLY A 301 1.14 8.19 -26.62
CA GLY A 301 1.94 9.25 -27.24
C GLY A 301 1.20 10.03 -28.33
N TYR A 302 0.27 9.41 -29.04
CA TYR A 302 -0.62 10.03 -30.01
C TYR A 302 -1.87 10.67 -29.36
N GLY A 303 -2.11 10.42 -28.06
CA GLY A 303 -3.30 10.85 -27.33
C GLY A 303 -4.60 10.21 -27.82
N ARG A 304 -5.74 10.70 -27.32
CA ARG A 304 -7.08 10.18 -27.67
C ARG A 304 -7.41 10.19 -29.16
N THR A 305 -6.72 10.98 -29.95
CA THR A 305 -6.96 11.14 -31.39
C THR A 305 -6.10 10.25 -32.25
N PHE A 306 -5.43 9.25 -31.68
CA PHE A 306 -4.65 8.28 -32.45
C PHE A 306 -5.48 7.65 -33.56
N THR A 307 -4.80 7.20 -34.62
CA THR A 307 -5.42 6.44 -35.71
C THR A 307 -4.82 5.04 -35.81
N PRO A 308 -5.57 4.03 -36.31
CA PRO A 308 -5.02 2.71 -36.58
C PRO A 308 -3.73 2.74 -37.43
N ALA A 309 -3.67 3.61 -38.43
CA ALA A 309 -2.50 3.78 -39.27
C ALA A 309 -1.26 4.24 -38.49
N GLN A 310 -1.41 5.13 -37.49
CA GLN A 310 -0.31 5.55 -36.65
C GLN A 310 0.23 4.39 -35.79
N VAL A 311 -0.67 3.55 -35.25
CA VAL A 311 -0.27 2.34 -34.51
C VAL A 311 0.52 1.42 -35.42
N TYR A 312 0.01 1.11 -36.62
CA TYR A 312 0.68 0.24 -37.59
C TYR A 312 2.05 0.76 -38.00
N ASN A 313 2.17 2.08 -38.21
CA ASN A 313 3.42 2.70 -38.63
C ASN A 313 4.49 2.65 -37.53
N ALA A 314 4.09 2.59 -36.26
CA ALA A 314 5.02 2.47 -35.12
C ALA A 314 5.58 1.05 -34.95
N LEU A 315 4.85 -0.01 -35.33
CA LEU A 315 5.22 -1.41 -35.06
C LEU A 315 6.65 -1.79 -35.53
N PRO A 316 7.14 -1.38 -36.72
CA PRO A 316 8.53 -1.67 -37.11
C PRO A 316 9.55 -1.12 -36.13
N MET A 317 9.30 0.07 -35.53
CA MET A 317 10.22 0.68 -34.58
C MET A 317 10.08 0.02 -33.21
N VAL A 318 8.85 -0.33 -32.77
CA VAL A 318 8.58 -1.14 -31.58
C VAL A 318 9.39 -2.45 -31.64
N LYS A 319 9.38 -3.13 -32.81
CA LYS A 319 10.14 -4.36 -33.05
C LYS A 319 11.66 -4.13 -33.04
N LYS A 320 12.11 -3.09 -33.68
CA LYS A 320 13.54 -2.71 -33.75
C LYS A 320 14.13 -2.48 -32.36
N LEU A 321 13.36 -1.83 -31.48
CA LEU A 321 13.78 -1.56 -30.10
C LEU A 321 13.63 -2.79 -29.17
N GLY A 322 12.99 -3.87 -29.61
CA GLY A 322 12.82 -5.08 -28.79
C GLY A 322 11.74 -4.96 -27.71
N LEU A 323 10.73 -4.12 -27.93
CA LEU A 323 9.52 -4.04 -27.10
C LEU A 323 8.61 -5.22 -27.44
N ARG A 324 7.75 -5.61 -26.47
CA ARG A 324 6.93 -6.82 -26.59
C ARG A 324 5.43 -6.54 -26.53
N TRP A 325 4.98 -5.60 -25.70
CA TRP A 325 3.59 -5.22 -25.58
C TRP A 325 3.25 -4.00 -26.43
N VAL A 326 2.06 -4.04 -27.00
CA VAL A 326 1.43 -2.92 -27.71
C VAL A 326 0.14 -2.60 -26.99
N THR A 327 0.11 -1.48 -26.25
CA THR A 327 -1.05 -1.00 -25.53
C THR A 327 -1.85 -0.03 -26.37
N LEU A 328 -3.11 -0.39 -26.68
CA LEU A 328 -4.07 0.52 -27.26
C LEU A 328 -4.73 1.30 -26.11
N ASP A 329 -4.33 2.57 -25.96
CA ASP A 329 -4.74 3.43 -24.85
C ASP A 329 -6.07 4.15 -25.13
N ASP A 330 -6.46 5.08 -24.24
CA ASP A 330 -7.70 5.86 -24.29
C ASP A 330 -7.96 6.50 -25.66
N GLY A 331 -9.21 6.41 -26.11
CA GLY A 331 -9.68 6.99 -27.38
C GLY A 331 -10.13 5.98 -28.43
N TRP A 332 -10.07 4.69 -28.17
CA TRP A 332 -10.63 3.66 -29.04
C TRP A 332 -12.18 3.63 -28.99
N GLN A 333 -12.74 4.06 -27.87
CA GLN A 333 -14.16 4.06 -27.53
C GLN A 333 -14.87 5.37 -27.90
N THR A 334 -16.20 5.33 -27.91
CA THR A 334 -17.06 6.49 -28.10
C THR A 334 -17.21 7.33 -26.82
N ALA A 335 -17.41 6.64 -25.69
CA ALA A 335 -17.54 7.28 -24.36
C ALA A 335 -17.27 6.23 -23.27
N GLU A 336 -16.83 6.70 -22.12
CA GLU A 336 -16.77 5.92 -20.88
C GLU A 336 -18.21 5.54 -20.48
N GLY A 337 -18.43 4.26 -20.23
CA GLY A 337 -19.73 3.66 -19.94
C GLY A 337 -20.36 2.92 -21.11
N ASP A 338 -20.40 3.49 -22.32
CA ASP A 338 -20.92 2.76 -23.49
C ASP A 338 -19.89 1.79 -24.08
N TRP A 339 -18.60 2.17 -24.10
CA TRP A 339 -17.50 1.33 -24.57
C TRP A 339 -17.69 0.79 -25.99
N PHE A 340 -18.43 1.52 -26.83
CA PHE A 340 -18.57 1.19 -28.25
C PHE A 340 -17.31 1.64 -29.00
N LEU A 341 -16.92 0.92 -30.02
CA LEU A 341 -15.83 1.30 -30.89
C LEU A 341 -16.12 2.63 -31.57
N ASN A 342 -15.11 3.51 -31.61
CA ASN A 342 -15.20 4.79 -32.32
C ASN A 342 -15.33 4.52 -33.83
N PRO A 343 -16.47 4.88 -34.49
CA PRO A 343 -16.71 4.52 -35.88
C PRO A 343 -15.81 5.25 -36.87
N GLN A 344 -15.17 6.36 -36.46
CA GLN A 344 -14.17 7.04 -37.30
C GLN A 344 -12.85 6.27 -37.38
N LYS A 345 -12.53 5.49 -36.32
CA LYS A 345 -11.31 4.68 -36.24
C LYS A 345 -11.53 3.25 -36.70
N PHE A 346 -12.69 2.71 -36.38
CA PHE A 346 -13.09 1.33 -36.65
C PHE A 346 -14.44 1.28 -37.37
N PRO A 347 -14.53 1.75 -38.65
CA PRO A 347 -15.77 1.82 -39.39
C PRO A 347 -16.42 0.44 -39.65
N GLY A 348 -15.63 -0.63 -39.66
CA GLY A 348 -16.12 -2.01 -39.75
C GLY A 348 -16.41 -2.65 -38.40
N GLY A 349 -16.38 -1.87 -37.30
CA GLY A 349 -16.68 -2.34 -35.96
C GLY A 349 -15.74 -3.43 -35.45
N ASP A 350 -16.31 -4.48 -34.87
CA ASP A 350 -15.57 -5.60 -34.24
C ASP A 350 -14.55 -6.25 -35.19
N ARG A 351 -14.88 -6.29 -36.49
CA ARG A 351 -13.95 -6.82 -37.50
C ARG A 351 -12.66 -6.02 -37.58
N ASP A 352 -12.73 -4.69 -37.51
CA ASP A 352 -11.57 -3.83 -37.71
C ASP A 352 -10.65 -3.86 -36.48
N ILE A 353 -11.19 -3.83 -35.26
CA ILE A 353 -10.41 -3.94 -34.04
C ILE A 353 -9.76 -5.33 -33.93
N LYS A 354 -10.48 -6.39 -34.28
CA LYS A 354 -9.92 -7.74 -34.32
C LYS A 354 -8.79 -7.84 -35.33
N ALA A 355 -8.94 -7.30 -36.54
CA ALA A 355 -7.90 -7.28 -37.56
C ALA A 355 -6.65 -6.51 -37.08
N MET A 356 -6.82 -5.44 -36.27
CA MET A 356 -5.69 -4.74 -35.65
C MET A 356 -4.96 -5.64 -34.67
N VAL A 357 -5.66 -6.33 -33.77
CA VAL A 357 -5.07 -7.26 -32.82
C VAL A 357 -4.38 -8.42 -33.53
N ASP A 358 -5.02 -9.02 -34.54
CA ASP A 358 -4.45 -10.10 -35.34
C ASP A 358 -3.14 -9.64 -36.02
N ARG A 359 -3.07 -8.40 -36.51
CA ARG A 359 -1.83 -7.84 -37.08
C ARG A 359 -0.74 -7.61 -36.03
N ILE A 360 -1.10 -7.11 -34.83
CA ILE A 360 -0.16 -6.97 -33.70
C ILE A 360 0.45 -8.34 -33.38
N HIS A 361 -0.38 -9.38 -33.30
CA HIS A 361 0.07 -10.76 -33.07
C HIS A 361 0.96 -11.30 -34.19
N ALA A 362 0.59 -11.05 -35.45
CA ALA A 362 1.39 -11.49 -36.62
C ALA A 362 2.80 -10.88 -36.64
N GLU A 363 2.95 -9.67 -36.11
CA GLU A 363 4.28 -9.01 -35.94
C GLU A 363 5.06 -9.57 -34.74
N GLY A 364 4.44 -10.43 -33.91
CA GLY A 364 5.06 -11.09 -32.77
C GLY A 364 4.86 -10.38 -31.43
N PHE A 365 3.92 -9.44 -31.34
CA PHE A 365 3.63 -8.69 -30.11
C PHE A 365 2.44 -9.28 -29.35
N LYS A 366 2.30 -8.87 -28.08
CA LYS A 366 1.10 -8.99 -27.26
C LYS A 366 0.30 -7.70 -27.32
N ALA A 367 -1.04 -7.79 -27.28
CA ALA A 367 -1.94 -6.64 -27.34
C ALA A 367 -2.63 -6.40 -25.98
N GLN A 368 -2.61 -5.15 -25.50
CA GLN A 368 -3.27 -4.73 -24.26
C GLN A 368 -4.27 -3.60 -24.57
N LEU A 369 -5.45 -3.64 -23.93
CA LEU A 369 -6.50 -2.64 -24.08
C LEU A 369 -6.66 -1.80 -22.81
N TRP A 370 -6.62 -0.48 -22.98
CA TRP A 370 -6.95 0.48 -21.93
C TRP A 370 -8.45 0.52 -21.67
N TRP A 371 -8.83 0.69 -20.40
CA TRP A 371 -10.23 0.74 -20.00
C TRP A 371 -10.38 1.43 -18.63
N ALA A 372 -11.44 2.24 -18.46
CA ALA A 372 -11.79 2.92 -17.22
C ALA A 372 -13.08 2.36 -16.61
N PRO A 373 -13.01 1.23 -15.87
CA PRO A 373 -14.21 0.61 -15.30
C PRO A 373 -14.90 1.54 -14.31
N LEU A 374 -16.22 1.32 -14.09
CA LEU A 374 -17.09 2.12 -13.20
C LEU A 374 -17.34 3.58 -13.62
N ALA A 375 -16.62 4.13 -14.60
CA ALA A 375 -16.89 5.46 -15.11
C ALA A 375 -17.98 5.43 -16.19
N VAL A 376 -18.95 6.34 -16.09
CA VAL A 376 -20.03 6.49 -17.09
C VAL A 376 -20.34 7.95 -17.36
N LYS A 377 -20.26 8.37 -18.62
CA LYS A 377 -20.58 9.76 -19.01
C LYS A 377 -22.05 10.04 -19.03
N PRO A 378 -22.45 11.29 -18.74
CA PRO A 378 -23.82 11.76 -18.96
C PRO A 378 -24.24 11.56 -20.41
N GLY A 379 -25.48 11.06 -20.62
CA GLY A 379 -26.08 10.91 -21.95
C GLY A 379 -25.70 9.64 -22.69
N THR A 380 -24.89 8.75 -22.11
CA THR A 380 -24.61 7.39 -22.62
C THR A 380 -25.87 6.55 -22.69
N GLN A 381 -25.86 5.54 -23.58
CA GLN A 381 -26.94 4.57 -23.70
C GLN A 381 -27.11 3.78 -22.40
N LEU A 382 -26.02 3.36 -21.80
CA LEU A 382 -26.01 2.59 -20.56
C LEU A 382 -26.87 3.24 -19.47
N ILE A 383 -26.70 4.53 -19.18
CA ILE A 383 -27.48 5.17 -18.10
C ILE A 383 -28.87 5.63 -18.54
N LYS A 384 -29.18 5.71 -19.83
CA LYS A 384 -30.55 5.87 -20.28
C LYS A 384 -31.38 4.62 -20.07
N GLU A 385 -30.76 3.46 -20.28
CA GLU A 385 -31.39 2.14 -20.15
C GLU A 385 -31.37 1.65 -18.69
N HIS A 386 -30.29 1.97 -17.94
CA HIS A 386 -30.00 1.49 -16.59
C HIS A 386 -29.59 2.62 -15.64
N PRO A 387 -30.47 3.62 -15.39
CA PRO A 387 -30.16 4.71 -14.45
C PRO A 387 -29.97 4.21 -13.00
N GLU A 388 -30.53 3.04 -12.68
CA GLU A 388 -30.39 2.37 -11.38
C GLU A 388 -28.97 1.88 -11.11
N TYR A 389 -28.06 1.77 -12.09
CA TYR A 389 -26.68 1.36 -11.86
C TYR A 389 -25.83 2.41 -11.17
N LEU A 390 -26.32 3.66 -11.12
CA LEU A 390 -25.57 4.79 -10.59
C LEU A 390 -25.41 4.74 -9.06
N LEU A 391 -24.22 5.06 -8.59
CA LEU A 391 -23.95 5.32 -7.18
C LEU A 391 -24.52 6.72 -6.82
N LEU A 392 -25.35 6.75 -5.78
CA LEU A 392 -25.93 8.00 -5.26
C LEU A 392 -25.36 8.35 -3.89
N ASN A 393 -25.12 9.66 -3.67
CA ASN A 393 -24.76 10.23 -2.40
C ASN A 393 -25.98 10.29 -1.45
N ALA A 394 -25.75 10.60 -0.17
CA ALA A 394 -26.81 10.69 0.84
C ALA A 394 -27.90 11.72 0.53
N ASP A 395 -27.59 12.77 -0.23
CA ASP A 395 -28.53 13.81 -0.69
C ASP A 395 -29.27 13.42 -1.99
N GLY A 396 -29.05 12.20 -2.49
CA GLY A 396 -29.62 11.70 -3.73
C GLY A 396 -28.91 12.19 -5.01
N SER A 397 -27.87 12.98 -4.90
CA SER A 397 -27.05 13.40 -6.03
C SER A 397 -26.20 12.23 -6.55
N LYS A 398 -25.84 12.27 -7.84
CA LYS A 398 -24.98 11.28 -8.45
C LYS A 398 -23.54 11.51 -8.07
N GLN A 399 -22.81 10.50 -7.63
CA GLN A 399 -21.37 10.60 -7.38
C GLN A 399 -20.64 10.93 -8.67
N LYS A 400 -19.85 11.99 -8.64
CA LYS A 400 -19.09 12.47 -9.80
C LYS A 400 -17.69 11.83 -9.83
N ILE A 401 -17.19 11.65 -11.05
CA ILE A 401 -15.78 11.48 -11.38
C ILE A 401 -15.36 12.75 -12.14
N SER A 402 -14.81 13.72 -11.41
CA SER A 402 -14.62 15.10 -11.89
C SER A 402 -13.68 15.18 -13.07
N TYR A 403 -12.58 14.42 -13.04
CA TYR A 403 -11.54 14.43 -14.07
C TYR A 403 -12.07 14.11 -15.48
N TRP A 404 -13.04 13.16 -15.57
CA TRP A 404 -13.61 12.74 -16.86
C TRP A 404 -15.01 13.28 -17.13
N ASN A 405 -15.52 14.16 -16.27
CA ASN A 405 -16.91 14.61 -16.32
C ASN A 405 -17.87 13.43 -16.44
N ALA A 406 -17.70 12.46 -15.58
CA ALA A 406 -18.45 11.19 -15.56
C ALA A 406 -19.14 11.01 -14.20
N TRP A 407 -19.95 9.96 -14.10
CA TRP A 407 -20.58 9.48 -12.88
C TRP A 407 -20.05 8.10 -12.53
N TYR A 408 -20.28 7.69 -11.29
CA TYR A 408 -19.87 6.41 -10.75
C TYR A 408 -20.98 5.37 -10.90
N LEU A 409 -20.64 4.20 -11.44
CA LEU A 409 -21.46 3.00 -11.32
C LEU A 409 -21.18 2.32 -9.97
N CYS A 410 -22.20 1.79 -9.31
CA CYS A 410 -22.01 1.12 -8.02
C CYS A 410 -21.37 -0.27 -8.21
N PRO A 411 -20.18 -0.52 -7.63
CA PRO A 411 -19.46 -1.79 -7.82
C PRO A 411 -20.12 -2.98 -7.13
N ALA A 412 -21.01 -2.75 -6.16
CA ALA A 412 -21.70 -3.81 -5.43
C ALA A 412 -23.00 -4.26 -6.11
N VAL A 413 -23.41 -3.65 -7.24
CA VAL A 413 -24.58 -4.05 -8.01
C VAL A 413 -24.24 -5.25 -8.90
N PRO A 414 -24.88 -6.42 -8.74
CA PRO A 414 -24.57 -7.61 -9.54
C PRO A 414 -24.65 -7.38 -11.06
N ALA A 415 -25.65 -6.62 -11.52
CA ALA A 415 -25.80 -6.30 -12.94
C ALA A 415 -24.65 -5.45 -13.49
N VAL A 416 -24.09 -4.53 -12.68
CA VAL A 416 -22.88 -3.76 -13.03
C VAL A 416 -21.68 -4.69 -13.16
N VAL A 417 -21.53 -5.66 -12.26
CA VAL A 417 -20.46 -6.67 -12.33
C VAL A 417 -20.58 -7.49 -13.62
N GLU A 418 -21.76 -8.00 -13.94
CA GLU A 418 -21.99 -8.80 -15.16
C GLU A 418 -21.78 -7.99 -16.43
N TYR A 419 -22.17 -6.71 -16.46
CA TYR A 419 -21.88 -5.80 -17.56
C TYR A 419 -20.37 -5.71 -17.83
N HIS A 420 -19.56 -5.54 -16.78
CA HIS A 420 -18.10 -5.45 -16.92
C HIS A 420 -17.45 -6.79 -17.31
N LYS A 421 -17.95 -7.92 -16.81
CA LYS A 421 -17.50 -9.25 -17.26
C LYS A 421 -17.80 -9.47 -18.75
N ALA A 422 -18.94 -8.97 -19.25
CA ALA A 422 -19.26 -9.03 -20.68
C ALA A 422 -18.25 -8.20 -21.51
N LEU A 423 -17.84 -7.03 -21.04
CA LEU A 423 -16.80 -6.21 -21.69
C LEU A 423 -15.44 -6.91 -21.71
N VAL A 424 -15.03 -7.56 -20.62
CA VAL A 424 -13.81 -8.38 -20.58
C VAL A 424 -13.87 -9.52 -21.60
N ASN A 425 -15.00 -10.24 -21.68
CA ASN A 425 -15.19 -11.28 -22.69
C ASN A 425 -15.07 -10.71 -24.11
N LYS A 426 -15.70 -9.57 -24.37
CA LYS A 426 -15.64 -8.92 -25.69
C LYS A 426 -14.21 -8.53 -26.05
N ALA A 427 -13.48 -7.87 -25.14
CA ALA A 427 -12.10 -7.45 -25.40
C ALA A 427 -11.15 -8.64 -25.61
N MET A 428 -11.21 -9.63 -24.75
CA MET A 428 -10.20 -10.69 -24.72
C MET A 428 -10.55 -11.91 -25.55
N ARG A 429 -11.85 -12.31 -25.59
CA ARG A 429 -12.28 -13.47 -26.38
C ARG A 429 -12.59 -13.09 -27.81
N ASP A 430 -13.41 -12.03 -28.02
CA ASP A 430 -13.92 -11.70 -29.34
C ASP A 430 -12.89 -10.90 -30.16
N TRP A 431 -12.25 -9.89 -29.53
CA TRP A 431 -11.24 -9.08 -30.20
C TRP A 431 -9.81 -9.64 -30.10
N GLY A 432 -9.53 -10.50 -29.10
CA GLY A 432 -8.28 -11.25 -28.96
C GLY A 432 -7.20 -10.58 -28.14
N PHE A 433 -7.45 -9.48 -27.43
CA PHE A 433 -6.45 -8.84 -26.56
C PHE A 433 -5.87 -9.83 -25.53
N ASP A 434 -4.61 -9.64 -25.16
CA ASP A 434 -3.86 -10.46 -24.22
C ASP A 434 -3.85 -9.88 -22.81
N GLY A 435 -4.24 -8.61 -22.66
CA GLY A 435 -4.26 -7.94 -21.38
C GLY A 435 -5.15 -6.71 -21.36
N LEU A 436 -5.38 -6.22 -20.15
CA LEU A 436 -6.17 -5.04 -19.84
C LEU A 436 -5.32 -4.05 -19.03
N LYS A 437 -5.39 -2.77 -19.38
CA LYS A 437 -4.91 -1.66 -18.56
C LYS A 437 -6.10 -0.94 -17.96
N LEU A 438 -6.34 -1.15 -16.67
CA LEU A 438 -7.41 -0.47 -15.93
C LEU A 438 -6.88 0.86 -15.41
N ASP A 439 -7.61 1.94 -15.65
CA ASP A 439 -7.13 3.30 -15.39
C ASP A 439 -8.18 4.16 -14.70
N GLY A 440 -7.71 5.04 -13.80
CA GLY A 440 -8.51 6.06 -13.15
C GLY A 440 -8.18 6.30 -11.68
N GLN A 441 -8.12 7.56 -11.27
CA GLN A 441 -7.87 7.97 -9.88
C GLN A 441 -8.96 7.48 -8.91
N PHE A 442 -10.15 7.20 -9.42
CA PHE A 442 -11.32 6.75 -8.66
C PHE A 442 -11.36 5.23 -8.40
N MET A 443 -10.43 4.45 -8.92
CA MET A 443 -10.49 2.97 -8.85
C MET A 443 -10.16 2.41 -7.46
N ASN A 444 -9.55 3.19 -6.59
CA ASN A 444 -9.06 2.71 -5.30
C ASN A 444 -9.99 2.98 -4.13
N GLY A 445 -11.05 3.71 -4.35
CA GLY A 445 -12.05 4.02 -3.35
C GLY A 445 -13.39 4.33 -4.00
N VAL A 446 -14.44 4.16 -3.23
CA VAL A 446 -15.80 4.52 -3.60
C VAL A 446 -16.50 5.02 -2.32
N PRO A 447 -17.38 6.04 -2.41
CA PRO A 447 -18.12 6.46 -1.24
C PRO A 447 -19.24 5.47 -0.91
N PRO A 448 -19.84 5.55 0.30
CA PRO A 448 -21.06 4.81 0.60
C PRO A 448 -22.17 5.11 -0.41
N CYS A 449 -22.94 4.07 -0.78
CA CYS A 449 -24.00 4.19 -1.78
C CYS A 449 -25.38 4.26 -1.12
N TYR A 450 -26.11 5.34 -1.36
CA TYR A 450 -27.46 5.57 -0.84
C TYR A 450 -28.57 5.38 -1.89
N ASN A 451 -28.26 4.70 -3.00
CA ASN A 451 -29.26 4.44 -4.03
C ASN A 451 -30.29 3.41 -3.53
N PRO A 452 -31.58 3.80 -3.35
CA PRO A 452 -32.59 2.89 -2.80
C PRO A 452 -32.92 1.71 -3.70
N ALA A 453 -32.58 1.79 -4.99
CA ALA A 453 -32.80 0.69 -5.94
C ALA A 453 -31.83 -0.50 -5.73
N HIS A 454 -30.74 -0.30 -4.99
CA HIS A 454 -29.71 -1.33 -4.81
C HIS A 454 -30.01 -2.33 -3.68
N HIS A 455 -30.86 -1.96 -2.73
CA HIS A 455 -31.20 -2.78 -1.57
C HIS A 455 -29.98 -3.23 -0.73
N HIS A 456 -28.95 -2.38 -0.66
CA HIS A 456 -27.78 -2.64 0.18
C HIS A 456 -28.16 -2.79 1.66
N ALA A 457 -27.52 -3.73 2.37
CA ALA A 457 -27.71 -3.88 3.82
C ALA A 457 -27.23 -2.66 4.59
N SER A 458 -26.20 -1.98 4.09
CA SER A 458 -25.74 -0.65 4.52
C SER A 458 -25.12 0.10 3.34
N PRO A 459 -25.04 1.45 3.41
CA PRO A 459 -24.37 2.23 2.35
C PRO A 459 -22.91 1.85 2.11
N GLU A 460 -22.21 1.36 3.15
CA GLU A 460 -20.82 0.94 3.12
C GLU A 460 -20.60 -0.34 2.29
N GLU A 461 -21.66 -1.08 1.93
CA GLU A 461 -21.56 -2.27 1.08
C GLU A 461 -20.92 -1.96 -0.28
N ALA A 462 -21.12 -0.75 -0.81
CA ALA A 462 -20.44 -0.30 -2.02
C ALA A 462 -18.91 -0.23 -1.82
N VAL A 463 -18.47 0.28 -0.67
CA VAL A 463 -17.06 0.41 -0.31
C VAL A 463 -16.42 -0.98 -0.14
N GLU A 464 -17.06 -1.83 0.63
CA GLU A 464 -16.58 -3.18 0.94
C GLU A 464 -16.66 -4.12 -0.26
N GLY A 465 -17.57 -3.86 -1.21
CA GLY A 465 -17.77 -4.62 -2.44
C GLY A 465 -16.77 -4.32 -3.56
N LEU A 466 -16.07 -3.18 -3.51
CA LEU A 466 -15.16 -2.75 -4.56
C LEU A 466 -14.07 -3.80 -4.91
N PRO A 467 -13.41 -4.48 -3.97
CA PRO A 467 -12.43 -5.52 -4.29
C PRO A 467 -13.05 -6.71 -5.04
N GLN A 468 -14.30 -7.07 -4.74
CA GLN A 468 -14.98 -8.19 -5.41
C GLN A 468 -15.35 -7.84 -6.86
N PHE A 469 -15.64 -6.58 -7.14
CA PHE A 469 -15.81 -6.08 -8.49
C PHE A 469 -14.54 -6.28 -9.33
N PHE A 470 -13.36 -5.88 -8.83
CA PHE A 470 -12.10 -6.08 -9.52
C PHE A 470 -11.70 -7.56 -9.60
N LYS A 471 -12.04 -8.34 -8.56
CA LYS A 471 -11.88 -9.80 -8.60
C LYS A 471 -12.64 -10.41 -9.77
N ALA A 472 -13.87 -9.98 -10.00
CA ALA A 472 -14.69 -10.49 -11.09
C ALA A 472 -14.08 -10.19 -12.48
N ILE A 473 -13.52 -8.98 -12.67
CA ILE A 473 -12.78 -8.61 -13.89
C ILE A 473 -11.55 -9.50 -14.06
N TYR A 474 -10.73 -9.59 -13.02
CA TYR A 474 -9.47 -10.33 -13.01
C TYR A 474 -9.68 -11.82 -13.28
N ASP A 475 -10.60 -12.47 -12.56
CA ASP A 475 -10.89 -13.88 -12.72
C ASP A 475 -11.50 -14.17 -14.11
N THR A 476 -12.33 -13.25 -14.65
CA THR A 476 -12.86 -13.39 -16.02
C THR A 476 -11.73 -13.33 -17.04
N ALA A 477 -10.80 -12.37 -16.91
CA ALA A 477 -9.64 -12.25 -17.80
C ALA A 477 -8.79 -13.53 -17.78
N LEU A 478 -8.43 -14.02 -16.59
CA LEU A 478 -7.63 -15.25 -16.44
C LEU A 478 -8.36 -16.52 -16.88
N SER A 479 -9.70 -16.55 -16.83
CA SER A 479 -10.48 -17.69 -17.35
C SER A 479 -10.45 -17.79 -18.86
N ILE A 480 -10.24 -16.66 -19.56
CA ILE A 480 -10.12 -16.61 -21.01
C ILE A 480 -8.68 -16.89 -21.46
N LYS A 481 -7.73 -16.20 -20.83
CA LYS A 481 -6.28 -16.36 -21.07
C LYS A 481 -5.59 -16.47 -19.70
N PRO A 482 -5.08 -17.66 -19.30
CA PRO A 482 -4.43 -17.85 -18.00
C PRO A 482 -3.17 -16.98 -17.80
N ASP A 483 -2.57 -16.52 -18.91
CA ASP A 483 -1.43 -15.60 -18.96
C ASP A 483 -1.82 -14.13 -19.23
N ALA A 484 -3.10 -13.79 -19.02
CA ALA A 484 -3.56 -12.41 -19.19
C ALA A 484 -2.82 -11.43 -18.30
N LEU A 485 -2.40 -10.31 -18.89
CA LEU A 485 -1.87 -9.17 -18.15
C LEU A 485 -3.02 -8.28 -17.67
N VAL A 486 -3.12 -8.05 -16.37
CA VAL A 486 -4.07 -7.09 -15.79
C VAL A 486 -3.27 -6.05 -15.02
N GLU A 487 -3.19 -4.87 -15.61
CA GLU A 487 -2.48 -3.70 -15.07
C GLU A 487 -3.47 -2.75 -14.40
N PHE A 488 -3.11 -2.23 -13.22
CA PHE A 488 -3.82 -1.12 -12.58
C PHE A 488 -2.99 0.14 -12.63
N CYS A 489 -3.58 1.20 -13.19
CA CYS A 489 -3.04 2.55 -13.24
C CYS A 489 -3.99 3.49 -12.47
N PRO A 490 -3.71 3.87 -11.21
CA PRO A 490 -4.58 4.77 -10.45
C PRO A 490 -4.46 6.24 -10.88
N CYS A 491 -3.94 6.51 -12.08
CA CYS A 491 -3.84 7.84 -12.69
C CYS A 491 -3.17 8.88 -11.76
N GLY A 492 -2.05 8.47 -11.14
CA GLY A 492 -1.23 9.33 -10.26
C GLY A 492 -1.66 9.40 -8.81
N THR A 493 -2.61 8.54 -8.35
CA THR A 493 -3.04 8.51 -6.94
C THR A 493 -2.49 7.30 -6.18
N ALA A 494 -2.98 7.06 -4.96
CA ALA A 494 -2.60 5.91 -4.16
C ALA A 494 -3.23 4.60 -4.67
N TYR A 495 -2.72 3.47 -4.17
CA TYR A 495 -3.32 2.15 -4.37
C TYR A 495 -4.12 1.73 -3.15
N SER A 496 -5.25 1.08 -3.35
CA SER A 496 -5.91 0.32 -2.29
C SER A 496 -5.27 -1.07 -2.17
N PHE A 497 -4.84 -1.44 -0.97
CA PHE A 497 -4.31 -2.79 -0.72
C PHE A 497 -5.29 -3.90 -1.13
N PHE A 498 -6.59 -3.64 -0.96
CA PHE A 498 -7.63 -4.64 -1.21
C PHE A 498 -7.88 -4.92 -2.69
N THR A 499 -7.46 -4.03 -3.59
CA THR A 499 -7.51 -4.25 -5.04
C THR A 499 -6.24 -4.90 -5.60
N MET A 500 -5.10 -4.80 -4.88
CA MET A 500 -3.81 -5.35 -5.31
C MET A 500 -3.82 -6.86 -5.61
N PRO A 501 -4.59 -7.73 -4.91
CA PRO A 501 -4.70 -9.15 -5.26
C PRO A 501 -5.30 -9.43 -6.63
N TYR A 502 -5.92 -8.44 -7.26
CA TYR A 502 -6.66 -8.57 -8.53
C TYR A 502 -5.99 -7.82 -9.67
N MET A 503 -4.67 -7.69 -9.58
CA MET A 503 -3.77 -7.26 -10.64
C MET A 503 -2.50 -8.13 -10.63
N ASN A 504 -1.83 -8.23 -11.75
CA ASN A 504 -0.51 -8.88 -11.85
C ASN A 504 0.56 -7.94 -12.41
N MET A 505 0.19 -6.68 -12.64
CA MET A 505 1.10 -5.57 -12.87
C MET A 505 0.59 -4.32 -12.15
N SER A 506 1.43 -3.73 -11.32
CA SER A 506 1.27 -2.40 -10.75
C SER A 506 2.12 -1.40 -11.52
N VAL A 507 1.78 -0.11 -11.48
CA VAL A 507 2.51 0.93 -12.22
C VAL A 507 2.88 2.10 -11.31
N ALA A 508 3.97 2.80 -11.62
CA ALA A 508 4.33 4.05 -10.94
C ALA A 508 3.23 5.12 -11.06
N SER A 509 2.43 5.00 -12.08
CA SER A 509 1.25 5.80 -12.36
C SER A 509 1.51 7.31 -12.38
N ASP A 510 1.70 7.83 -13.59
CA ASP A 510 1.92 9.26 -13.85
C ASP A 510 2.97 9.91 -12.92
N PRO A 511 4.17 9.37 -12.77
CA PRO A 511 5.17 9.92 -11.86
C PRO A 511 5.64 11.30 -12.34
N GLU A 512 5.85 12.23 -11.40
CA GLU A 512 6.37 13.57 -11.70
C GLU A 512 7.89 13.66 -11.55
N SER A 513 8.51 12.66 -10.94
CA SER A 513 9.94 12.63 -10.66
C SER A 513 10.51 11.22 -10.66
N SER A 514 11.82 11.12 -10.88
CA SER A 514 12.58 9.88 -10.71
C SER A 514 12.47 9.32 -9.28
N TRP A 515 12.35 10.19 -8.28
CA TRP A 515 12.12 9.83 -6.89
C TRP A 515 10.82 9.03 -6.73
N GLN A 516 9.72 9.51 -7.32
CA GLN A 516 8.43 8.81 -7.26
C GLN A 516 8.50 7.41 -7.89
N ILE A 517 9.19 7.25 -9.03
CA ILE A 517 9.37 5.94 -9.65
C ILE A 517 10.06 4.98 -8.68
N ARG A 518 11.15 5.40 -8.04
CA ARG A 518 11.94 4.54 -7.17
C ARG A 518 11.20 4.19 -5.88
N LEU A 519 10.58 5.17 -5.22
CA LEU A 519 9.87 4.91 -3.96
C LEU A 519 8.55 4.19 -4.14
N LYS A 520 7.78 4.49 -5.19
CA LYS A 520 6.58 3.71 -5.53
C LYS A 520 6.97 2.25 -5.85
N GLY A 521 8.09 2.03 -6.56
CA GLY A 521 8.62 0.70 -6.81
C GLY A 521 8.97 -0.05 -5.51
N LYS A 522 9.72 0.58 -4.60
CA LYS A 522 10.04 0.00 -3.29
C LYS A 522 8.76 -0.32 -2.50
N THR A 523 7.80 0.60 -2.46
CA THR A 523 6.52 0.43 -1.75
C THR A 523 5.70 -0.74 -2.31
N LEU A 524 5.49 -0.79 -3.63
CA LEU A 524 4.67 -1.81 -4.27
C LEU A 524 5.31 -3.20 -4.16
N LYS A 525 6.65 -3.30 -4.21
CA LYS A 525 7.37 -4.55 -3.93
C LYS A 525 7.22 -4.99 -2.47
N ALA A 526 7.18 -4.08 -1.51
CA ALA A 526 6.87 -4.42 -0.11
C ALA A 526 5.46 -4.98 0.03
N LEU A 527 4.46 -4.34 -0.57
CA LEU A 527 3.04 -4.68 -0.44
C LEU A 527 2.60 -5.88 -1.28
N MET A 528 3.20 -6.12 -2.44
CA MET A 528 2.77 -7.17 -3.38
C MET A 528 3.79 -8.31 -3.53
N GLY A 529 5.07 -8.06 -3.21
CA GLY A 529 6.16 -9.01 -3.37
C GLY A 529 6.75 -9.05 -4.78
N ASP A 530 7.82 -9.84 -4.94
CA ASP A 530 8.61 -9.88 -6.18
C ASP A 530 7.95 -10.67 -7.32
N SER A 531 6.91 -11.45 -7.04
CA SER A 531 6.19 -12.23 -8.06
C SER A 531 5.21 -11.41 -8.90
N ILE A 532 4.96 -10.15 -8.52
CA ILE A 532 4.10 -9.21 -9.25
C ILE A 532 4.99 -8.24 -10.02
N ALA A 533 4.63 -7.95 -11.27
CA ALA A 533 5.37 -6.99 -12.06
C ALA A 533 5.13 -5.56 -11.55
N TYR A 534 6.19 -4.78 -11.41
CA TYR A 534 6.13 -3.34 -11.20
C TYR A 534 6.55 -2.62 -12.47
N PHE A 535 5.65 -1.86 -13.07
CA PHE A 535 5.91 -1.05 -14.25
C PHE A 535 6.32 0.37 -13.83
N GLY A 536 7.49 0.83 -14.26
CA GLY A 536 8.00 2.17 -13.95
C GLY A 536 7.24 3.31 -14.62
N ASP A 537 6.18 2.99 -15.35
CA ASP A 537 5.47 3.88 -16.28
C ASP A 537 6.31 4.24 -17.51
N HIS A 538 5.80 5.13 -18.32
CA HIS A 538 6.51 5.54 -19.55
C HIS A 538 7.72 6.40 -19.20
N VAL A 539 8.91 5.99 -19.63
CA VAL A 539 10.16 6.75 -19.39
C VAL A 539 10.12 8.18 -19.95
N ASP A 540 9.13 8.46 -20.82
CA ASP A 540 8.86 9.79 -21.35
C ASP A 540 8.31 10.78 -20.31
N MET A 541 7.91 10.33 -19.13
CA MET A 541 7.19 11.14 -18.17
C MET A 541 8.09 11.86 -17.17
N SER A 542 9.26 11.33 -16.86
CA SER A 542 10.19 11.86 -15.86
C SER A 542 11.62 12.00 -16.41
N ASP A 543 12.49 12.67 -15.66
CA ASP A 543 13.89 12.97 -16.00
C ASP A 543 14.09 13.49 -17.45
N GLY A 544 13.25 14.46 -17.85
CA GLY A 544 13.31 15.01 -19.20
C GLY A 544 12.91 14.04 -20.31
N GLY A 545 12.17 12.99 -19.97
CA GLY A 545 11.71 11.97 -20.90
C GLY A 545 12.70 10.81 -21.09
N ASN A 546 13.50 10.48 -20.06
CA ASN A 546 14.57 9.48 -20.20
C ASN A 546 14.88 8.72 -18.90
N ASP A 547 13.91 8.44 -18.05
CA ASP A 547 14.13 7.85 -16.72
C ASP A 547 14.29 6.32 -16.72
N PHE A 548 15.19 5.81 -17.54
CA PHE A 548 15.51 4.38 -17.57
C PHE A 548 16.25 3.90 -16.31
N ALA A 549 17.22 4.72 -15.81
CA ALA A 549 18.07 4.31 -14.70
C ALA A 549 17.26 4.06 -13.43
N SER A 550 16.26 4.89 -13.10
CA SER A 550 15.38 4.69 -11.95
C SER A 550 14.53 3.43 -12.10
N THR A 551 13.89 3.23 -13.26
CA THR A 551 13.07 2.05 -13.53
C THR A 551 13.89 0.77 -13.48
N VAL A 552 15.02 0.71 -14.17
CA VAL A 552 15.89 -0.48 -14.21
C VAL A 552 16.51 -0.76 -12.85
N GLY A 553 16.97 0.28 -12.14
CA GLY A 553 17.67 0.14 -10.87
C GLY A 553 16.81 -0.37 -9.71
N VAL A 554 15.48 -0.12 -9.73
CA VAL A 554 14.55 -0.70 -8.76
C VAL A 554 13.90 -2.00 -9.24
N GLY A 555 14.32 -2.51 -10.40
CA GLY A 555 13.72 -3.70 -11.00
C GLY A 555 12.28 -3.46 -11.43
N GLY A 556 12.02 -2.34 -12.08
CA GLY A 556 10.77 -2.03 -12.74
C GLY A 556 10.77 -2.49 -14.20
N VAL A 557 9.59 -2.79 -14.75
CA VAL A 557 9.37 -3.02 -16.18
C VAL A 557 9.50 -1.69 -16.90
N VAL A 558 10.21 -1.68 -18.03
CA VAL A 558 10.41 -0.48 -18.86
C VAL A 558 9.26 -0.34 -19.85
N GLY A 559 8.75 0.87 -19.98
CA GLY A 559 7.77 1.19 -21.01
C GLY A 559 7.98 2.58 -21.62
N THR A 560 7.32 2.81 -22.73
CA THR A 560 7.44 4.04 -23.50
C THR A 560 6.17 4.32 -24.29
N ASN A 561 5.91 5.58 -24.58
CA ASN A 561 4.80 6.01 -25.42
C ASN A 561 5.27 6.87 -26.61
N PHE A 562 6.44 6.54 -27.15
CA PHE A 562 6.97 7.27 -28.30
C PHE A 562 6.02 7.23 -29.52
N THR A 563 6.15 8.26 -30.36
CA THR A 563 5.47 8.36 -31.66
C THR A 563 6.47 8.24 -32.81
N TRP A 564 6.02 7.63 -33.91
CA TRP A 564 6.81 7.40 -35.12
C TRP A 564 5.92 7.48 -36.37
N PRO A 565 6.39 8.07 -37.50
CA PRO A 565 7.65 8.78 -37.67
C PRO A 565 7.69 10.09 -36.88
N VAL A 566 8.90 10.71 -36.81
CA VAL A 566 9.10 12.03 -36.19
C VAL A 566 8.13 13.06 -36.78
N GLY A 567 7.53 13.90 -35.93
CA GLY A 567 6.52 14.87 -36.34
C GLY A 567 5.09 14.32 -36.32
N SER A 568 4.89 13.04 -35.96
CA SER A 568 3.56 12.46 -35.82
C SER A 568 2.96 12.65 -34.41
N ALA A 569 3.76 13.13 -33.45
CA ALA A 569 3.33 13.39 -32.08
C ALA A 569 2.42 14.61 -31.98
N LYS A 570 1.36 14.48 -31.15
CA LYS A 570 0.62 15.65 -30.64
C LYS A 570 1.49 16.54 -29.73
N ARG A 571 2.47 15.91 -29.06
CA ARG A 571 3.46 16.57 -28.18
C ARG A 571 4.86 16.22 -28.66
N PRO A 572 5.69 17.21 -29.07
CA PRO A 572 7.04 16.94 -29.62
C PRO A 572 7.94 16.09 -28.70
N ARG A 573 7.71 16.14 -27.38
CA ARG A 573 8.45 15.31 -26.41
C ARG A 573 8.29 13.81 -26.63
N ASN A 574 7.21 13.38 -27.27
CA ASN A 574 6.95 11.96 -27.55
C ASN A 574 7.57 11.48 -28.87
N ASP A 575 8.06 12.39 -29.74
CA ASP A 575 8.74 11.97 -30.95
C ASP A 575 10.03 11.21 -30.65
N LEU A 576 10.16 10.03 -31.22
CA LEU A 576 11.39 9.23 -31.16
C LEU A 576 12.39 9.77 -32.16
N THR A 577 13.12 10.80 -31.73
CA THR A 577 14.21 11.37 -32.56
C THR A 577 15.38 10.38 -32.67
N PRO A 578 16.27 10.50 -33.70
CA PRO A 578 17.43 9.63 -33.82
C PRO A 578 18.37 9.64 -32.60
N ALA A 579 18.44 10.77 -31.88
CA ALA A 579 19.20 10.87 -30.63
C ALA A 579 18.57 10.05 -29.52
N LYS A 580 17.22 10.16 -29.30
CA LYS A 580 16.48 9.34 -28.33
C LYS A 580 16.57 7.86 -28.71
N GLU A 581 16.40 7.51 -29.95
CA GLU A 581 16.45 6.13 -30.41
C GLU A 581 17.74 5.42 -29.96
N LYS A 582 18.90 6.08 -30.09
CA LYS A 582 20.19 5.52 -29.64
C LYS A 582 20.22 5.27 -28.13
N ILE A 583 19.68 6.18 -27.33
CA ILE A 583 19.61 6.06 -25.87
C ILE A 583 18.69 4.91 -25.51
N TRP A 584 17.53 4.85 -26.12
CA TRP A 584 16.51 3.86 -25.81
C TRP A 584 16.93 2.45 -26.24
N ASP A 585 17.51 2.30 -27.45
CA ASP A 585 18.10 1.03 -27.90
C ASP A 585 19.13 0.50 -26.89
N LYS A 586 20.03 1.37 -26.39
CA LYS A 586 20.98 1.00 -25.32
C LYS A 586 20.27 0.48 -24.08
N TRP A 587 19.31 1.24 -23.54
CA TRP A 587 18.66 0.91 -22.28
C TRP A 587 17.73 -0.31 -22.36
N ILE A 588 17.00 -0.46 -23.46
CA ILE A 588 16.14 -1.63 -23.67
C ILE A 588 16.98 -2.89 -23.84
N LYS A 589 18.16 -2.81 -24.47
CA LYS A 589 19.13 -3.92 -24.53
C LYS A 589 19.65 -4.29 -23.14
N ILE A 590 20.01 -3.30 -22.31
CA ILE A 590 20.42 -3.53 -20.92
C ILE A 590 19.27 -4.19 -20.14
N TYR A 591 18.07 -3.65 -20.25
CA TYR A 591 16.88 -4.19 -19.62
C TYR A 591 16.63 -5.66 -19.99
N ASN A 592 16.58 -5.96 -21.27
CA ASN A 592 16.35 -7.32 -21.77
C ASN A 592 17.48 -8.30 -21.38
N ALA A 593 18.74 -7.84 -21.35
CA ALA A 593 19.88 -8.67 -20.95
C ALA A 593 19.90 -8.94 -19.44
N LYS A 594 19.59 -7.96 -18.62
CA LYS A 594 19.62 -8.09 -17.14
C LYS A 594 18.31 -8.60 -16.58
N MET A 595 17.17 -8.17 -17.12
CA MET A 595 15.82 -8.56 -16.70
C MET A 595 15.66 -8.52 -15.16
N LEU A 596 16.05 -7.40 -14.56
CA LEU A 596 16.08 -7.21 -13.11
C LEU A 596 14.70 -7.32 -12.43
N PRO A 597 13.55 -7.04 -13.09
CA PRO A 597 12.24 -7.26 -12.49
C PRO A 597 11.99 -8.72 -12.03
N LYS A 598 12.70 -9.69 -12.59
CA LYS A 598 12.64 -11.11 -12.18
C LYS A 598 13.62 -11.48 -11.06
N GLY A 599 14.30 -10.52 -10.48
CA GLY A 599 15.15 -10.70 -9.30
C GLY A 599 14.38 -10.47 -8.01
N THR A 600 14.99 -10.83 -6.88
CA THR A 600 14.48 -10.53 -5.54
C THR A 600 14.94 -9.14 -5.12
N TYR A 601 14.01 -8.24 -4.87
CA TYR A 601 14.30 -6.91 -4.37
C TYR A 601 14.60 -6.94 -2.86
N LEU A 602 15.80 -6.52 -2.47
CA LEU A 602 16.28 -6.55 -1.09
C LEU A 602 16.05 -5.21 -0.39
N GLY A 603 14.78 -4.85 -0.17
CA GLY A 603 14.34 -3.54 0.30
C GLY A 603 14.79 -3.17 1.71
N THR A 604 15.26 -4.14 2.50
CA THR A 604 15.74 -3.94 3.87
C THR A 604 17.23 -3.63 3.99
N LEU A 605 17.97 -3.66 2.88
CA LEU A 605 19.43 -3.41 2.92
C LEU A 605 19.81 -1.95 3.09
N TYR A 606 18.96 -1.04 2.63
CA TYR A 606 19.22 0.40 2.66
C TYR A 606 17.98 1.18 3.09
N ASP A 607 18.19 2.14 3.98
CA ASP A 607 17.13 2.92 4.61
C ASP A 607 16.89 4.22 3.85
N ILE A 608 15.66 4.42 3.40
CA ILE A 608 15.23 5.70 2.86
C ILE A 608 15.28 6.76 3.97
N GLY A 609 15.91 7.90 3.66
CA GLY A 609 16.06 9.01 4.59
C GLY A 609 17.41 9.02 5.33
N PHE A 610 18.01 7.87 5.62
CA PHE A 610 19.20 7.78 6.47
C PHE A 610 20.45 7.26 5.77
N ASP A 611 20.33 6.40 4.76
CA ASP A 611 21.49 6.02 3.94
C ASP A 611 21.75 7.06 2.85
N ARG A 612 23.02 7.33 2.59
CA ARG A 612 23.50 8.23 1.55
C ARG A 612 24.65 7.58 0.77
N PRO A 613 24.62 7.65 -0.56
CA PRO A 613 23.51 8.10 -1.40
C PRO A 613 22.30 7.18 -1.25
N GLU A 614 21.11 7.58 -1.76
CA GLU A 614 19.96 6.67 -1.88
C GLU A 614 20.37 5.39 -2.62
N ALA A 615 19.99 4.23 -2.10
CA ALA A 615 20.44 2.95 -2.65
C ALA A 615 19.31 1.91 -2.70
N HIS A 616 19.36 1.09 -3.75
CA HIS A 616 18.48 -0.07 -3.95
C HIS A 616 19.32 -1.29 -4.32
N ALA A 617 18.86 -2.49 -3.96
CA ALA A 617 19.59 -3.72 -4.25
C ALA A 617 18.65 -4.83 -4.73
N ILE A 618 19.12 -5.61 -5.71
CA ILE A 618 18.40 -6.76 -6.28
C ILE A 618 19.35 -7.94 -6.33
N LEU A 619 18.90 -9.08 -5.82
CA LEU A 619 19.58 -10.37 -5.97
C LEU A 619 18.99 -11.11 -7.17
N LYS A 620 19.82 -11.51 -8.12
CA LYS A 620 19.39 -12.33 -9.26
C LYS A 620 20.48 -13.28 -9.72
N ASN A 621 20.13 -14.55 -9.81
CA ASN A 621 21.05 -15.63 -10.25
C ASN A 621 22.39 -15.65 -9.48
N GLY A 622 22.35 -15.37 -8.17
CA GLY A 622 23.55 -15.32 -7.32
C GLY A 622 24.42 -14.07 -7.47
N ASN A 623 24.01 -13.11 -8.32
CA ASN A 623 24.66 -11.80 -8.47
C ASN A 623 23.85 -10.72 -7.76
N MET A 624 24.59 -9.74 -7.20
CA MET A 624 23.97 -8.55 -6.62
C MET A 624 24.00 -7.40 -7.62
N TYR A 625 22.87 -6.72 -7.75
CA TYR A 625 22.72 -5.50 -8.54
C TYR A 625 22.38 -4.36 -7.61
N TYR A 626 23.18 -3.30 -7.64
CA TYR A 626 23.00 -2.11 -6.83
C TYR A 626 22.70 -0.91 -7.73
N ALA A 627 21.80 -0.06 -7.27
CA ALA A 627 21.52 1.21 -7.90
C ALA A 627 21.64 2.32 -6.85
N PHE A 628 22.56 3.25 -7.08
CA PHE A 628 22.82 4.41 -6.23
C PHE A 628 22.38 5.68 -6.92
N TYR A 629 21.75 6.60 -6.17
CA TYR A 629 21.23 7.85 -6.71
C TYR A 629 21.61 9.04 -5.82
N ALA A 630 22.16 10.07 -6.45
CA ALA A 630 22.41 11.38 -5.87
C ALA A 630 22.60 12.40 -7.00
N PRO A 631 22.26 13.69 -6.82
CA PRO A 631 22.59 14.71 -7.84
C PRO A 631 24.06 14.69 -8.23
N GLN A 632 24.95 14.63 -7.23
CA GLN A 632 26.38 14.38 -7.33
C GLN A 632 26.83 13.57 -6.13
N TRP A 633 27.78 12.67 -6.31
CA TRP A 633 28.39 11.88 -5.26
C TRP A 633 29.89 11.76 -5.46
N SER A 634 30.64 11.91 -4.37
CA SER A 634 32.06 11.59 -4.31
C SER A 634 32.36 11.07 -2.91
N GLY A 635 32.57 9.77 -2.76
CA GLY A 635 32.78 9.16 -1.46
C GLY A 635 32.68 7.65 -1.46
N LYS A 636 32.62 7.09 -0.25
CA LYS A 636 32.49 5.65 -0.05
C LYS A 636 31.03 5.21 -0.22
N LEU A 637 30.84 4.08 -0.87
CA LEU A 637 29.60 3.33 -0.95
C LEU A 637 29.74 2.06 -0.13
N GLU A 638 28.71 1.66 0.57
CA GLU A 638 28.61 0.35 1.20
C GLU A 638 27.82 -0.61 0.30
N LEU A 639 28.42 -1.74 -0.05
CA LEU A 639 27.78 -2.83 -0.78
C LEU A 639 27.36 -3.89 0.24
N ARG A 640 26.09 -3.84 0.64
CA ARG A 640 25.49 -4.72 1.66
C ARG A 640 24.88 -5.97 1.02
N GLY A 641 24.69 -7.04 1.80
CA GLY A 641 24.03 -8.27 1.36
C GLY A 641 24.91 -9.23 0.54
N LEU A 642 26.21 -9.00 0.47
CA LEU A 642 27.16 -9.93 -0.15
C LEU A 642 27.43 -11.14 0.74
N GLU A 643 27.70 -12.30 0.14
CA GLU A 643 28.24 -13.46 0.84
C GLU A 643 29.74 -13.32 1.13
N LYS A 644 30.32 -14.16 2.00
CA LYS A 644 31.75 -14.14 2.33
C LYS A 644 32.64 -14.70 1.19
N ARG A 645 32.61 -14.07 0.02
CA ARG A 645 33.44 -14.42 -1.15
C ARG A 645 33.87 -13.18 -1.91
N ALA A 646 34.69 -13.34 -2.93
CA ALA A 646 35.07 -12.27 -3.84
C ALA A 646 33.97 -12.00 -4.87
N TYR A 647 33.89 -10.75 -5.30
CA TYR A 647 32.94 -10.29 -6.30
C TYR A 647 33.63 -9.35 -7.26
N ARG A 648 33.48 -9.60 -8.58
CA ARG A 648 33.86 -8.65 -9.61
C ARG A 648 32.78 -7.59 -9.74
N LEU A 649 33.18 -6.32 -9.68
CA LEU A 649 32.30 -5.18 -9.88
C LEU A 649 32.35 -4.72 -11.33
N THR A 650 31.18 -4.44 -11.89
CA THR A 650 31.01 -3.88 -13.22
C THR A 650 29.93 -2.80 -13.17
N ASN A 651 30.16 -1.65 -13.79
CA ASN A 651 29.07 -0.74 -14.11
C ASN A 651 28.25 -1.34 -15.24
N TYR A 652 27.04 -1.81 -14.95
CA TYR A 652 26.27 -2.54 -15.97
C TYR A 652 25.58 -1.65 -17.01
N GLU A 653 25.60 -0.33 -16.80
CA GLU A 653 25.18 0.64 -17.83
C GLU A 653 26.25 0.84 -18.91
N THR A 654 27.51 0.94 -18.50
CA THR A 654 28.64 1.23 -19.40
C THR A 654 29.42 -0.02 -19.83
N GLY A 655 29.32 -1.10 -19.04
CA GLY A 655 30.15 -2.31 -19.21
C GLY A 655 31.55 -2.18 -18.60
N GLU A 656 31.88 -1.07 -17.93
CA GLU A 656 33.18 -0.82 -17.33
C GLU A 656 33.46 -1.75 -16.16
N ALA A 657 34.63 -2.39 -16.16
CA ALA A 657 35.11 -3.18 -15.04
C ALA A 657 35.70 -2.27 -13.95
N LEU A 658 35.20 -2.38 -12.72
CA LEU A 658 35.52 -1.49 -11.61
C LEU A 658 36.41 -2.15 -10.53
N GLY A 659 36.85 -3.39 -10.76
CA GLY A 659 37.72 -4.12 -9.84
C GLY A 659 36.98 -5.22 -9.06
N THR A 660 37.54 -5.63 -7.92
CA THR A 660 37.05 -6.71 -7.10
C THR A 660 36.83 -6.24 -5.65
N VAL A 661 35.76 -6.70 -5.03
CA VAL A 661 35.46 -6.50 -3.59
C VAL A 661 35.23 -7.82 -2.88
N ARG A 662 35.23 -7.84 -1.55
CA ARG A 662 34.98 -9.03 -0.75
C ARG A 662 33.88 -8.79 0.29
N GLY A 663 32.86 -9.65 0.27
CA GLY A 663 31.76 -9.61 1.26
C GLY A 663 32.17 -10.07 2.67
N PRO A 664 31.26 -9.97 3.68
CA PRO A 664 29.83 -9.77 3.52
C PRO A 664 29.38 -8.31 3.32
N VAL A 665 30.15 -7.35 3.78
CA VAL A 665 29.96 -5.92 3.53
C VAL A 665 31.26 -5.40 2.92
N ALA A 666 31.15 -4.73 1.77
CA ALA A 666 32.28 -4.15 1.10
C ALA A 666 32.13 -2.65 1.00
N THR A 667 33.21 -1.91 1.16
CA THR A 667 33.25 -0.48 0.92
C THR A 667 34.00 -0.21 -0.37
N TRP A 668 33.40 0.61 -1.25
CA TRP A 668 34.01 1.00 -2.52
C TRP A 668 33.89 2.51 -2.72
N THR A 669 34.93 3.16 -3.20
CA THR A 669 34.91 4.62 -3.43
C THR A 669 34.45 4.90 -4.85
N ALA A 670 33.43 5.77 -4.98
CA ALA A 670 32.82 6.13 -6.25
C ALA A 670 32.70 7.65 -6.40
N GLN A 671 32.70 8.06 -7.65
CA GLN A 671 32.28 9.40 -8.08
C GLN A 671 31.27 9.23 -9.22
N PHE A 672 30.12 9.87 -9.11
CA PHE A 672 29.08 9.84 -10.15
C PHE A 672 28.16 11.06 -10.07
N GLU A 673 27.46 11.30 -11.17
CA GLU A 673 26.35 12.26 -11.25
C GLU A 673 25.06 11.48 -11.55
N LYS A 674 23.97 11.88 -10.90
CA LYS A 674 22.61 11.32 -10.98
C LYS A 674 22.51 9.88 -10.49
N HIS A 675 23.23 8.92 -11.04
CA HIS A 675 23.15 7.50 -10.69
C HIS A 675 24.44 6.72 -10.97
N LEU A 676 24.55 5.59 -10.29
CA LEU A 676 25.57 4.57 -10.54
C LEU A 676 24.91 3.18 -10.43
N LEU A 677 25.05 2.37 -11.47
CA LEU A 677 24.43 1.05 -11.57
C LEU A 677 25.53 -0.04 -11.55
N LEU A 678 25.60 -0.82 -10.47
CA LEU A 678 26.65 -1.79 -10.24
C LEU A 678 26.11 -3.23 -10.28
N GLU A 679 26.83 -4.11 -10.98
CA GLU A 679 26.71 -5.56 -10.86
C GLU A 679 27.90 -6.10 -10.05
N ALA A 680 27.63 -6.82 -8.97
CA ALA A 680 28.62 -7.59 -8.23
C ALA A 680 28.41 -9.06 -8.54
N LYS A 681 29.27 -9.60 -9.42
CA LYS A 681 29.27 -11.00 -9.85
C LYS A 681 30.21 -11.82 -8.98
N GLY A 682 29.68 -12.87 -8.32
CA GLY A 682 30.48 -13.78 -7.49
C GLY A 682 31.54 -14.52 -8.30
N GLU A 683 32.76 -14.63 -7.73
CA GLU A 683 33.88 -15.41 -8.25
C GLU A 683 33.89 -16.80 -7.63
#